data_eb100bba1013759bdc77b1a9986ee435
#
_entry.id   eb100bba1013759bdc77b1a9986ee435
#
_cell.length_a   1.000
_cell.length_b   1.000
_cell.length_c   1.000
_cell.angle_alpha   90.00
_cell.angle_beta   90.00
_cell.angle_gamma   90.00
#
_symmetry.space_group_name_H-M   'P 1'
#
loop_
_entity.id
_entity.type
_entity.pdbx_description
1 polymer ?
#
loop_
_entity_poly.entity_id
_entity_poly.type
_entity_poly.pdbx_seq_one_letter_code
_entity_poly.pdbx_strand_id
1 'polypeptide(L)'
;MDMKFWLILPFVAHSAFAEPTGCPDFAVEKPRQSAGPVLRAADFGLSSASDKNATAINRALAEAKRQKASRVELAPGTYRCFDEPGVVIDGFADFTLDGRGAILVFRRPPEYRGQPQSEVLLEKGNILVKGCLRTWVKNLTMDWDWQTDPLADFMIVRSRHIDRERPEESYIEFELPDGTRHPKYPEPVPLQKLTKMDPCRTRFVPGPHFSFGQTEGHFGAKNDWVSPNRLRVWPGIPMPGRNQNPATGYFRPNPAGNLRGVEKVAVGELYRGLHCYYGKNGLNLLGNRHLTVSDVTVWSAFGMALVIDGPQEYWQVERFRVVPPTAEEFARAYPGVAYRPRPMTSSSDGHHVARSKGHARYIDCEWRLNNDDANNFHDRFTIAVKCGERRLQIINKRGQAYFRAAPGTPIELRRPNFDAIGFTSMLVKVEGDILVLDRAVPEQKGPCFLVWDRGYGTDNILFKGCKMVDSGYRNLFNSSNVTIEDCLFVRNGNCPIRILADYQANLWCEGLGATNIVVRGCRFEDPVSIFPESPVISTVCVTPPGWEVPPPDKGFVGGGLLIEDCTFIRPRGPVLDLRTGRDVIFRNSRIDLSGVDAARWPKAGMLLTDGAENVTVENVTRAPAAGVDAKSEIFPN
;
A
#
# COMPACT_ATOMS: atom_id res chain seq x y z
N MET A 1 23.69 -24.44 61.17
CA MET A 1 23.04 -23.11 61.31
C MET A 1 22.86 -22.55 59.89
N ASP A 2 21.76 -22.97 59.27
CA ASP A 2 21.44 -22.59 57.88
C ASP A 2 20.65 -21.30 57.86
N MET A 3 21.28 -20.23 57.39
CA MET A 3 20.59 -18.97 57.14
C MET A 3 20.05 -18.99 55.70
N LYS A 4 18.71 -19.19 55.57
CA LYS A 4 17.99 -18.99 54.33
C LYS A 4 17.82 -17.49 54.10
N PHE A 5 18.51 -16.96 53.10
CA PHE A 5 18.23 -15.64 52.57
C PHE A 5 16.95 -15.67 51.70
N TRP A 6 15.91 -15.00 52.14
CA TRP A 6 14.76 -14.68 51.30
C TRP A 6 15.05 -13.41 50.50
N LEU A 7 15.20 -13.58 49.19
CA LEU A 7 15.22 -12.43 48.29
C LEU A 7 13.79 -11.95 48.15
N ILE A 8 13.47 -10.82 48.76
CA ILE A 8 12.25 -10.07 48.49
C ILE A 8 12.49 -9.26 47.22
N LEU A 9 12.02 -9.75 46.08
CA LEU A 9 11.92 -8.94 44.86
C LEU A 9 10.89 -7.84 45.09
N PRO A 10 11.19 -6.57 44.78
CA PRO A 10 10.19 -5.54 44.84
C PRO A 10 9.10 -5.79 43.79
N PHE A 11 7.89 -5.95 44.25
CA PHE A 11 6.67 -5.90 43.40
C PHE A 11 6.62 -4.47 42.81
N VAL A 12 7.09 -4.26 41.60
CA VAL A 12 6.76 -3.04 40.83
C VAL A 12 5.30 -3.19 40.48
N ALA A 13 4.44 -2.43 41.13
CA ALA A 13 3.06 -2.30 40.74
C ALA A 13 2.99 -1.69 39.34
N HIS A 14 2.87 -2.51 38.32
CA HIS A 14 2.52 -2.03 36.99
C HIS A 14 1.14 -1.40 37.08
N SER A 15 1.05 -0.12 36.77
CA SER A 15 -0.24 0.52 36.51
C SER A 15 -0.86 -0.23 35.33
N ALA A 16 -1.88 -1.04 35.59
CA ALA A 16 -2.59 -1.80 34.57
C ALA A 16 -3.22 -0.79 33.60
N PHE A 17 -2.66 -0.66 32.42
CA PHE A 17 -3.33 0.06 31.33
C PHE A 17 -4.47 -0.82 30.78
N ALA A 18 -5.50 -0.18 30.20
CA ALA A 18 -6.63 -0.90 29.63
C ALA A 18 -6.18 -1.74 28.43
N GLU A 19 -6.55 -3.02 28.42
CA GLU A 19 -6.25 -3.93 27.33
C GLU A 19 -6.89 -3.42 26.02
N PRO A 20 -6.16 -3.40 24.89
CA PRO A 20 -6.71 -3.00 23.60
C PRO A 20 -7.90 -3.87 23.18
N THR A 21 -8.96 -3.25 22.72
CA THR A 21 -10.18 -3.92 22.27
C THR A 21 -10.31 -4.00 20.75
N GLY A 22 -9.49 -3.23 20.03
CA GLY A 22 -9.47 -3.18 18.57
C GLY A 22 -10.69 -2.49 17.97
N CYS A 23 -11.09 -2.98 16.81
CA CYS A 23 -12.21 -2.45 16.05
C CYS A 23 -13.55 -2.72 16.76
N PRO A 24 -14.38 -1.71 17.02
CA PRO A 24 -15.71 -1.91 17.57
C PRO A 24 -16.63 -2.60 16.56
N ASP A 25 -17.69 -3.22 17.06
CA ASP A 25 -18.72 -3.77 16.19
C ASP A 25 -19.51 -2.67 15.48
N PHE A 26 -19.77 -2.89 14.21
CA PHE A 26 -20.64 -2.07 13.38
C PHE A 26 -21.21 -2.87 12.21
N ALA A 27 -22.31 -2.40 11.62
CA ALA A 27 -22.95 -3.02 10.48
C ALA A 27 -22.75 -2.19 9.21
N VAL A 28 -22.49 -2.87 8.09
CA VAL A 28 -22.58 -2.29 6.74
C VAL A 28 -23.90 -2.76 6.13
N GLU A 29 -24.81 -1.81 5.94
CA GLU A 29 -26.12 -2.13 5.37
C GLU A 29 -26.00 -2.52 3.91
N LYS A 30 -26.65 -3.62 3.51
CA LYS A 30 -26.80 -4.01 2.10
C LYS A 30 -27.95 -3.24 1.44
N PRO A 31 -28.02 -3.23 0.10
CA PRO A 31 -29.17 -2.65 -0.61
C PRO A 31 -30.49 -3.22 -0.05
N ARG A 32 -31.44 -2.34 0.24
CA ARG A 32 -32.77 -2.74 0.63
C ARG A 32 -33.50 -3.37 -0.54
N GLN A 33 -34.37 -4.32 -0.26
CA GLN A 33 -35.17 -4.92 -1.31
C GLN A 33 -36.04 -3.83 -1.97
N SER A 34 -35.89 -3.67 -3.28
CA SER A 34 -36.61 -2.69 -4.09
C SER A 34 -37.40 -3.41 -5.17
N ALA A 35 -38.61 -2.92 -5.47
CA ALA A 35 -39.43 -3.35 -6.59
C ALA A 35 -38.93 -2.84 -7.95
N GLY A 36 -37.83 -2.08 -7.99
CA GLY A 36 -37.24 -1.54 -9.22
C GLY A 36 -36.82 -2.65 -10.19
N PRO A 37 -36.85 -2.39 -11.50
CA PRO A 37 -36.50 -3.39 -12.53
C PRO A 37 -35.03 -3.83 -12.41
N VAL A 38 -34.74 -4.98 -13.02
CA VAL A 38 -33.39 -5.45 -13.29
C VAL A 38 -33.09 -5.17 -14.76
N LEU A 39 -32.03 -4.43 -15.04
CA LEU A 39 -31.59 -4.11 -16.41
C LEU A 39 -30.38 -4.96 -16.79
N ARG A 40 -30.33 -5.38 -18.04
CA ARG A 40 -29.20 -6.15 -18.60
C ARG A 40 -28.33 -5.21 -19.45
N ALA A 41 -27.05 -5.11 -19.17
CA ALA A 41 -26.15 -4.25 -19.95
C ALA A 41 -26.07 -4.66 -21.44
N ALA A 42 -26.37 -5.91 -21.77
CA ALA A 42 -26.46 -6.39 -23.15
C ALA A 42 -27.51 -5.61 -23.98
N ASP A 43 -28.64 -5.21 -23.36
CA ASP A 43 -29.70 -4.44 -24.02
C ASP A 43 -29.24 -3.00 -24.36
N PHE A 44 -28.09 -2.57 -23.83
CA PHE A 44 -27.48 -1.25 -24.03
C PHE A 44 -26.18 -1.31 -24.85
N GLY A 45 -25.89 -2.48 -25.45
CA GLY A 45 -24.76 -2.65 -26.36
C GLY A 45 -23.50 -3.26 -25.76
N LEU A 46 -23.56 -3.86 -24.55
CA LEU A 46 -22.44 -4.65 -24.00
C LEU A 46 -22.18 -5.85 -24.92
N SER A 47 -20.98 -5.95 -25.49
CA SER A 47 -20.62 -6.97 -26.48
C SER A 47 -19.13 -7.30 -26.44
N SER A 48 -18.77 -8.57 -26.53
CA SER A 48 -17.38 -9.03 -26.64
C SER A 48 -16.69 -8.56 -27.94
N ALA A 49 -17.45 -8.19 -28.96
CA ALA A 49 -16.93 -7.65 -30.21
C ALA A 49 -16.63 -6.14 -30.16
N SER A 50 -17.07 -5.43 -29.11
CA SER A 50 -16.90 -4.00 -28.96
C SER A 50 -15.69 -3.65 -28.08
N ASP A 51 -15.04 -2.51 -28.38
CA ASP A 51 -14.02 -1.89 -27.53
C ASP A 51 -14.60 -0.75 -26.64
N LYS A 52 -15.91 -0.46 -26.78
CA LYS A 52 -16.62 0.65 -26.10
C LYS A 52 -17.59 0.15 -25.04
N ASN A 53 -17.21 -0.86 -24.29
CA ASN A 53 -18.11 -1.49 -23.32
C ASN A 53 -18.28 -0.64 -22.05
N ALA A 54 -17.36 0.25 -21.70
CA ALA A 54 -17.58 1.20 -20.61
C ALA A 54 -18.77 2.14 -20.93
N THR A 55 -18.86 2.65 -22.17
CA THR A 55 -20.01 3.42 -22.64
C THR A 55 -21.32 2.63 -22.58
N ALA A 56 -21.31 1.34 -23.00
CA ALA A 56 -22.50 0.50 -22.94
C ALA A 56 -22.99 0.27 -21.50
N ILE A 57 -22.07 -0.02 -20.58
CA ILE A 57 -22.39 -0.17 -19.15
C ILE A 57 -22.90 1.15 -18.57
N ASN A 58 -22.28 2.28 -18.90
CA ASN A 58 -22.72 3.60 -18.43
C ASN A 58 -24.12 3.99 -18.96
N ARG A 59 -24.50 3.58 -20.18
CA ARG A 59 -25.87 3.73 -20.70
C ARG A 59 -26.87 2.93 -19.87
N ALA A 60 -26.55 1.66 -19.55
CA ALA A 60 -27.39 0.84 -18.68
C ALA A 60 -27.52 1.46 -17.29
N LEU A 61 -26.44 2.00 -16.71
CA LEU A 61 -26.46 2.71 -15.43
C LEU A 61 -27.30 3.99 -15.48
N ALA A 62 -27.17 4.79 -16.53
CA ALA A 62 -27.99 6.00 -16.71
C ALA A 62 -29.47 5.67 -16.77
N GLU A 63 -29.85 4.62 -17.52
CA GLU A 63 -31.22 4.15 -17.59
C GLU A 63 -31.70 3.55 -16.26
N ALA A 64 -30.83 2.80 -15.57
CA ALA A 64 -31.11 2.30 -14.23
C ALA A 64 -31.45 3.43 -13.24
N LYS A 65 -30.71 4.54 -13.31
CA LYS A 65 -30.98 5.72 -12.49
C LYS A 65 -32.34 6.36 -12.83
N ARG A 66 -32.66 6.48 -14.12
CA ARG A 66 -33.93 7.03 -14.61
C ARG A 66 -35.13 6.16 -14.17
N GLN A 67 -34.99 4.83 -14.24
CA GLN A 67 -36.06 3.90 -13.88
C GLN A 67 -36.08 3.52 -12.40
N LYS A 68 -35.15 4.02 -11.58
CA LYS A 68 -34.92 3.58 -10.19
C LYS A 68 -34.75 2.06 -10.12
N ALA A 69 -33.98 1.51 -11.04
CA ALA A 69 -33.73 0.07 -11.09
C ALA A 69 -32.99 -0.41 -9.83
N SER A 70 -33.33 -1.61 -9.37
CA SER A 70 -32.67 -2.25 -8.23
C SER A 70 -31.30 -2.82 -8.59
N ARG A 71 -31.08 -3.14 -9.88
CA ARG A 71 -29.87 -3.84 -10.33
C ARG A 71 -29.59 -3.60 -11.80
N VAL A 72 -28.28 -3.56 -12.13
CA VAL A 72 -27.76 -3.78 -13.48
C VAL A 72 -26.96 -5.06 -13.48
N GLU A 73 -27.24 -5.95 -14.43
CA GLU A 73 -26.51 -7.19 -14.63
C GLU A 73 -25.66 -7.11 -15.90
N LEU A 74 -24.39 -7.54 -15.78
CA LEU A 74 -23.57 -7.88 -16.93
C LEU A 74 -23.86 -9.34 -17.34
N ALA A 75 -23.36 -9.78 -18.48
CA ALA A 75 -23.37 -11.20 -18.86
C ALA A 75 -21.96 -11.78 -18.63
N PRO A 76 -21.82 -13.10 -18.38
CA PRO A 76 -20.52 -13.75 -18.41
C PRO A 76 -19.84 -13.52 -19.76
N GLY A 77 -18.54 -13.20 -19.75
CA GLY A 77 -17.76 -12.94 -20.96
C GLY A 77 -16.60 -11.97 -20.71
N THR A 78 -15.74 -11.80 -21.70
CA THR A 78 -14.63 -10.86 -21.66
C THR A 78 -14.96 -9.64 -22.50
N TYR A 79 -14.91 -8.45 -21.89
CA TYR A 79 -15.36 -7.18 -22.47
C TYR A 79 -14.25 -6.14 -22.43
N ARG A 80 -13.87 -5.61 -23.60
CA ARG A 80 -12.88 -4.55 -23.71
C ARG A 80 -13.54 -3.20 -23.41
N CYS A 81 -13.10 -2.55 -22.35
CA CYS A 81 -13.51 -1.22 -21.90
C CYS A 81 -12.38 -0.23 -22.18
N PHE A 82 -12.14 0.06 -23.47
CA PHE A 82 -11.02 0.88 -23.91
C PHE A 82 -11.40 2.35 -24.11
N ASP A 83 -12.65 2.67 -23.85
CA ASP A 83 -13.23 3.99 -23.90
C ASP A 83 -13.22 4.69 -22.53
N GLU A 84 -13.07 6.01 -22.54
CA GLU A 84 -13.11 6.86 -21.35
C GLU A 84 -14.56 7.37 -21.10
N PRO A 85 -14.91 7.63 -19.85
CA PRO A 85 -14.05 7.71 -18.64
C PRO A 85 -13.84 6.39 -17.91
N GLY A 86 -14.28 5.26 -18.42
CA GLY A 86 -14.42 3.98 -17.74
C GLY A 86 -15.86 3.79 -17.23
N VAL A 87 -16.08 2.88 -16.29
CA VAL A 87 -17.40 2.60 -15.72
C VAL A 87 -17.65 3.51 -14.52
N VAL A 88 -18.76 4.26 -14.50
CA VAL A 88 -19.08 5.22 -13.44
C VAL A 88 -20.42 4.91 -12.79
N ILE A 89 -20.40 4.54 -11.52
CA ILE A 89 -21.57 4.29 -10.66
C ILE A 89 -21.71 5.50 -9.74
N ASP A 90 -22.64 6.40 -10.02
CA ASP A 90 -22.73 7.71 -9.38
C ASP A 90 -24.09 7.95 -8.73
N GLY A 91 -24.10 8.23 -7.42
CA GLY A 91 -25.26 8.69 -6.67
C GLY A 91 -26.43 7.71 -6.64
N PHE A 92 -26.16 6.40 -6.61
CA PHE A 92 -27.18 5.37 -6.43
C PHE A 92 -27.50 5.15 -4.96
N ALA A 93 -28.75 4.76 -4.68
CA ALA A 93 -29.19 4.27 -3.40
C ALA A 93 -29.91 2.92 -3.56
N ASP A 94 -29.64 1.98 -2.64
CA ASP A 94 -30.24 0.65 -2.65
C ASP A 94 -30.07 -0.10 -3.99
N PHE A 95 -28.84 -0.13 -4.50
CA PHE A 95 -28.54 -0.56 -5.87
C PHE A 95 -27.48 -1.67 -5.90
N THR A 96 -27.55 -2.55 -6.91
CA THR A 96 -26.54 -3.59 -7.16
C THR A 96 -26.02 -3.52 -8.60
N LEU A 97 -24.70 -3.44 -8.78
CA LEU A 97 -24.03 -3.85 -10.01
C LEU A 97 -23.58 -5.29 -9.86
N ASP A 98 -24.16 -6.21 -10.63
CA ASP A 98 -23.79 -7.62 -10.63
C ASP A 98 -23.04 -7.97 -11.92
N GLY A 99 -21.75 -8.23 -11.81
CA GLY A 99 -20.91 -8.61 -12.95
C GLY A 99 -21.20 -9.99 -13.51
N ARG A 100 -21.83 -10.89 -12.72
CA ARG A 100 -22.17 -12.28 -13.12
C ARG A 100 -21.01 -13.05 -13.74
N GLY A 101 -19.78 -12.75 -13.30
CA GLY A 101 -18.56 -13.36 -13.83
C GLY A 101 -17.98 -12.68 -15.08
N ALA A 102 -18.43 -11.49 -15.42
CA ALA A 102 -17.84 -10.69 -16.50
C ALA A 102 -16.38 -10.34 -16.18
N ILE A 103 -15.55 -10.32 -17.21
CA ILE A 103 -14.17 -9.85 -17.17
C ILE A 103 -14.11 -8.53 -17.95
N LEU A 104 -13.77 -7.45 -17.28
CA LEU A 104 -13.63 -6.12 -17.86
C LEU A 104 -12.14 -5.83 -18.08
N VAL A 105 -11.73 -5.66 -19.33
CA VAL A 105 -10.34 -5.43 -19.74
C VAL A 105 -10.15 -3.97 -20.08
N PHE A 106 -9.18 -3.33 -19.42
CA PHE A 106 -8.88 -1.91 -19.59
C PHE A 106 -7.49 -1.71 -20.23
N ARG A 107 -7.25 -0.53 -20.78
CA ARG A 107 -5.94 -0.10 -21.27
C ARG A 107 -5.79 1.43 -21.24
N ARG A 108 -4.57 1.92 -21.36
CA ARG A 108 -4.34 3.35 -21.63
C ARG A 108 -4.76 3.69 -23.06
N PRO A 109 -5.34 4.87 -23.27
CA PRO A 109 -5.42 5.45 -24.61
C PRO A 109 -4.02 5.51 -25.25
N PRO A 110 -3.89 5.18 -26.54
CA PRO A 110 -2.58 5.12 -27.21
C PRO A 110 -1.77 6.42 -27.12
N GLU A 111 -2.44 7.57 -27.12
CA GLU A 111 -1.85 8.90 -27.03
C GLU A 111 -1.18 9.19 -25.66
N TYR A 112 -1.55 8.47 -24.63
CA TYR A 112 -0.95 8.62 -23.29
C TYR A 112 0.21 7.66 -23.03
N ARG A 113 0.56 6.79 -23.98
CA ARG A 113 1.70 5.88 -23.82
C ARG A 113 3.01 6.64 -23.88
N GLY A 114 3.85 6.39 -22.87
CA GLY A 114 5.14 7.08 -22.75
C GLY A 114 5.01 8.55 -22.34
N GLN A 115 3.80 9.05 -22.10
CA GLN A 115 3.61 10.35 -21.47
C GLN A 115 3.70 10.21 -19.95
N PRO A 116 4.32 11.20 -19.27
CA PRO A 116 4.20 11.30 -17.83
C PRO A 116 2.71 11.45 -17.48
N GLN A 117 2.20 10.60 -16.62
CA GLN A 117 0.86 10.84 -16.10
C GLN A 117 0.96 11.80 -14.92
N SER A 118 0.42 13.00 -15.09
CA SER A 118 0.69 14.14 -14.22
C SER A 118 -0.06 14.14 -12.89
N GLU A 119 -0.98 13.21 -12.66
CA GLU A 119 -1.73 13.15 -11.41
C GLU A 119 -2.18 11.73 -11.11
N VAL A 120 -1.89 11.25 -9.89
CA VAL A 120 -2.67 10.18 -9.27
C VAL A 120 -4.08 10.74 -9.11
N LEU A 121 -4.89 10.56 -10.11
CA LEU A 121 -6.24 11.08 -10.10
C LEU A 121 -7.07 10.09 -9.30
N LEU A 122 -7.19 10.35 -8.02
CA LEU A 122 -8.06 9.61 -7.09
C LEU A 122 -9.49 9.51 -7.63
N GLU A 123 -9.88 10.46 -8.47
CA GLU A 123 -11.17 10.48 -9.17
C GLU A 123 -11.18 9.74 -10.52
N LYS A 124 -10.03 9.18 -10.97
CA LYS A 124 -9.95 8.45 -12.24
C LYS A 124 -9.63 6.97 -12.02
N GLY A 125 -10.65 6.17 -11.73
CA GLY A 125 -10.59 4.71 -11.75
C GLY A 125 -11.09 4.13 -13.08
N ASN A 126 -10.68 2.91 -13.39
CA ASN A 126 -11.31 2.13 -14.45
C ASN A 126 -12.78 1.85 -14.13
N ILE A 127 -13.06 1.61 -12.84
CA ILE A 127 -14.40 1.63 -12.26
C ILE A 127 -14.40 2.65 -11.13
N LEU A 128 -15.33 3.60 -11.16
CA LEU A 128 -15.54 4.61 -10.14
C LEU A 128 -16.91 4.44 -9.52
N VAL A 129 -16.96 4.27 -8.18
CA VAL A 129 -18.21 4.27 -7.39
C VAL A 129 -18.20 5.50 -6.50
N LYS A 130 -19.11 6.44 -6.71
CA LYS A 130 -19.09 7.69 -5.96
C LYS A 130 -20.47 8.13 -5.47
N GLY A 131 -20.52 8.72 -4.28
CA GLY A 131 -21.72 9.33 -3.70
C GLY A 131 -22.90 8.37 -3.54
N CYS A 132 -22.63 7.06 -3.40
CA CYS A 132 -23.66 6.03 -3.33
C CYS A 132 -24.03 5.69 -1.87
N LEU A 133 -25.26 5.22 -1.68
CA LEU A 133 -25.78 4.77 -0.39
C LEU A 133 -26.32 3.34 -0.51
N ARG A 134 -25.90 2.43 0.37
CA ARG A 134 -26.29 1.01 0.36
C ARG A 134 -26.20 0.41 -1.04
N THR A 135 -24.99 0.42 -1.58
CA THR A 135 -24.72 -0.07 -2.95
C THR A 135 -23.83 -1.32 -2.87
N TRP A 136 -24.07 -2.23 -3.79
CA TRP A 136 -23.32 -3.49 -3.88
C TRP A 136 -22.74 -3.68 -5.27
N VAL A 137 -21.41 -3.81 -5.34
CA VAL A 137 -20.67 -4.17 -6.57
C VAL A 137 -20.13 -5.58 -6.39
N LYS A 138 -20.46 -6.50 -7.29
CA LYS A 138 -20.09 -7.90 -7.09
C LYS A 138 -19.86 -8.71 -8.37
N ASN A 139 -19.21 -9.87 -8.20
CA ASN A 139 -19.09 -10.93 -9.20
C ASN A 139 -18.45 -10.46 -10.51
N LEU A 140 -17.33 -9.75 -10.47
CA LEU A 140 -16.64 -9.32 -11.68
C LEU A 140 -15.12 -9.46 -11.55
N THR A 141 -14.47 -9.57 -12.69
CA THR A 141 -13.00 -9.53 -12.79
C THR A 141 -12.55 -8.29 -13.57
N MET A 142 -11.51 -7.65 -13.10
CA MET A 142 -10.86 -6.54 -13.79
C MET A 142 -9.51 -6.99 -14.29
N ASP A 143 -9.17 -6.64 -15.52
CA ASP A 143 -7.89 -6.95 -16.11
C ASP A 143 -7.32 -5.77 -16.90
N TRP A 144 -6.05 -5.87 -17.26
CA TRP A 144 -5.33 -4.94 -18.12
C TRP A 144 -4.93 -5.59 -19.44
N ASP A 145 -4.91 -4.84 -20.53
CA ASP A 145 -4.49 -5.33 -21.84
C ASP A 145 -2.97 -5.49 -21.93
N TRP A 146 -2.44 -6.53 -21.32
CA TRP A 146 -1.01 -6.86 -21.33
C TRP A 146 -0.43 -7.13 -22.70
N GLN A 147 -1.25 -7.53 -23.67
CA GLN A 147 -0.78 -7.84 -25.01
C GLN A 147 -0.41 -6.58 -25.78
N THR A 148 -1.08 -5.48 -25.47
CA THR A 148 -0.86 -4.22 -26.15
C THR A 148 -0.17 -3.17 -25.30
N ASP A 149 -0.21 -3.29 -23.97
CA ASP A 149 0.34 -2.32 -23.03
C ASP A 149 0.81 -3.02 -21.73
N PRO A 150 1.87 -3.85 -21.79
CA PRO A 150 2.38 -4.53 -20.60
C PRO A 150 2.89 -3.50 -19.57
N LEU A 151 2.59 -3.75 -18.30
CA LEU A 151 2.97 -2.88 -17.18
C LEU A 151 4.37 -3.17 -16.66
N ALA A 152 4.87 -4.37 -16.92
CA ALA A 152 6.20 -4.84 -16.54
C ALA A 152 6.62 -6.00 -17.42
N ASP A 153 7.92 -6.28 -17.49
CA ASP A 153 8.48 -7.45 -18.16
C ASP A 153 9.35 -8.28 -17.22
N PHE A 154 9.47 -9.57 -17.52
CA PHE A 154 10.54 -10.39 -16.98
C PHE A 154 11.83 -10.11 -17.74
N MET A 155 12.93 -9.99 -17.01
CA MET A 155 14.23 -9.59 -17.56
C MET A 155 15.32 -10.51 -16.97
N ILE A 156 16.03 -11.25 -17.81
CA ILE A 156 17.13 -12.14 -17.40
C ILE A 156 18.45 -11.42 -17.62
N VAL A 157 19.30 -11.37 -16.63
CA VAL A 157 20.67 -10.83 -16.74
C VAL A 157 21.49 -11.73 -17.66
N ARG A 158 21.98 -11.19 -18.79
CA ARG A 158 22.83 -11.92 -19.75
C ARG A 158 24.29 -11.55 -19.64
N SER A 159 24.57 -10.28 -19.37
CA SER A 159 25.92 -9.81 -19.12
C SER A 159 25.91 -8.58 -18.22
N ARG A 160 27.08 -8.21 -17.74
CA ARG A 160 27.32 -6.96 -17.04
C ARG A 160 28.67 -6.40 -17.48
N HIS A 161 28.72 -5.10 -17.65
CA HIS A 161 29.94 -4.35 -17.89
C HIS A 161 30.30 -3.56 -16.64
N ILE A 162 31.52 -3.72 -16.13
CA ILE A 162 32.02 -3.06 -14.93
C ILE A 162 33.19 -2.18 -15.35
N ASP A 163 33.02 -0.87 -15.25
CA ASP A 163 34.06 0.12 -15.47
C ASP A 163 34.32 0.86 -14.15
N ARG A 164 35.44 0.57 -13.49
CA ARG A 164 35.78 1.19 -12.21
C ARG A 164 36.41 2.57 -12.34
N GLU A 165 36.96 2.89 -13.50
CA GLU A 165 37.53 4.21 -13.80
C GLU A 165 36.43 5.20 -14.17
N ARG A 166 35.37 4.71 -14.84
CA ARG A 166 34.18 5.48 -15.21
C ARG A 166 32.91 4.77 -14.73
N PRO A 167 32.59 4.84 -13.45
CA PRO A 167 31.47 4.12 -12.82
C PRO A 167 30.12 4.35 -13.50
N GLU A 168 29.89 5.53 -14.12
CA GLU A 168 28.71 5.88 -14.89
C GLU A 168 28.52 5.07 -16.17
N GLU A 169 29.60 4.48 -16.71
CA GLU A 169 29.56 3.63 -17.90
C GLU A 169 29.26 2.16 -17.59
N SER A 170 29.26 1.78 -16.31
CA SER A 170 28.89 0.42 -15.91
C SER A 170 27.41 0.15 -16.17
N TYR A 171 27.07 -1.00 -16.76
CA TYR A 171 25.69 -1.37 -17.11
C TYR A 171 25.40 -2.86 -16.92
N ILE A 172 24.11 -3.19 -16.88
CA ILE A 172 23.58 -4.55 -16.92
C ILE A 172 22.88 -4.75 -18.25
N GLU A 173 23.16 -5.85 -18.94
CA GLU A 173 22.43 -6.24 -20.15
C GLU A 173 21.41 -7.33 -19.79
N PHE A 174 20.16 -7.04 -20.06
CA PHE A 174 19.03 -7.93 -19.84
C PHE A 174 18.51 -8.49 -21.15
N GLU A 175 18.03 -9.72 -21.11
CA GLU A 175 17.20 -10.32 -22.15
C GLU A 175 15.76 -10.46 -21.67
N LEU A 176 14.82 -10.11 -22.51
CA LEU A 176 13.40 -10.34 -22.31
C LEU A 176 13.07 -11.74 -22.80
N PRO A 177 12.78 -12.72 -21.90
CA PRO A 177 12.69 -14.14 -22.27
C PRO A 177 11.46 -14.48 -23.11
N ASP A 178 10.46 -13.62 -23.14
CA ASP A 178 9.20 -13.88 -23.83
C ASP A 178 9.18 -13.38 -25.27
N GLY A 179 10.36 -13.12 -25.85
CA GLY A 179 10.55 -12.92 -27.27
C GLY A 179 10.94 -11.51 -27.67
N THR A 180 10.20 -10.89 -28.53
CA THR A 180 10.60 -9.65 -29.18
C THR A 180 10.28 -8.42 -28.36
N ARG A 181 11.08 -7.36 -28.55
CA ARG A 181 10.75 -6.00 -28.16
C ARG A 181 9.26 -5.72 -28.37
N HIS A 182 8.62 -5.24 -27.33
CA HIS A 182 7.22 -4.87 -27.46
C HIS A 182 7.11 -3.64 -28.37
N PRO A 183 6.39 -3.69 -29.50
CA PRO A 183 6.39 -2.63 -30.51
C PRO A 183 5.80 -1.30 -30.03
N LYS A 184 5.33 -1.26 -28.77
CA LYS A 184 4.55 -0.14 -28.22
C LYS A 184 5.31 0.69 -27.21
N TYR A 185 6.52 0.29 -26.79
CA TYR A 185 7.34 1.16 -25.97
C TYR A 185 8.07 2.15 -26.85
N PRO A 186 7.95 3.46 -26.53
CA PRO A 186 8.85 4.43 -27.12
C PRO A 186 10.28 4.11 -26.70
N GLU A 187 11.22 4.43 -27.52
CA GLU A 187 12.62 4.47 -27.11
C GLU A 187 12.93 5.81 -26.47
N PRO A 188 13.50 5.84 -25.29
CA PRO A 188 13.87 4.73 -24.40
C PRO A 188 12.67 4.09 -23.71
N VAL A 189 12.84 2.86 -23.19
CA VAL A 189 11.81 2.16 -22.43
C VAL A 189 11.65 2.82 -21.06
N PRO A 190 10.43 3.16 -20.62
CA PRO A 190 10.22 3.54 -19.24
C PRO A 190 10.61 2.37 -18.32
N LEU A 191 11.54 2.62 -17.39
CA LEU A 191 11.98 1.61 -16.43
C LEU A 191 12.13 2.26 -15.05
N GLN A 192 11.13 2.03 -14.20
CA GLN A 192 11.01 2.70 -12.92
C GLN A 192 11.49 1.87 -11.72
N LYS A 193 11.52 0.55 -11.88
CA LYS A 193 11.94 -0.36 -10.80
C LYS A 193 12.44 -1.67 -11.36
N LEU A 194 13.48 -2.23 -10.74
CA LEU A 194 13.92 -3.61 -10.96
C LEU A 194 13.84 -4.36 -9.63
N THR A 195 13.12 -5.47 -9.61
CA THR A 195 12.99 -6.31 -8.42
C THR A 195 13.34 -7.75 -8.78
N LYS A 196 14.25 -8.35 -8.02
CA LYS A 196 14.68 -9.73 -8.23
C LYS A 196 13.53 -10.70 -7.97
N MET A 197 13.38 -11.68 -8.86
CA MET A 197 12.36 -12.72 -8.77
C MET A 197 12.98 -14.12 -8.74
N ASP A 198 12.20 -15.09 -8.30
CA ASP A 198 12.56 -16.50 -8.40
C ASP A 198 12.56 -16.96 -9.87
N PRO A 199 13.34 -18.00 -10.23
CA PRO A 199 13.38 -18.51 -11.60
C PRO A 199 12.02 -19.02 -12.11
N CYS A 200 11.12 -19.43 -11.20
CA CYS A 200 9.76 -19.87 -11.55
C CYS A 200 8.81 -18.70 -11.88
N ARG A 201 9.24 -17.45 -11.74
CA ARG A 201 8.47 -16.24 -12.05
C ARG A 201 7.23 -16.05 -11.17
N THR A 202 7.26 -16.56 -9.93
CA THR A 202 6.08 -16.61 -9.07
C THR A 202 6.13 -15.69 -7.87
N ARG A 203 7.33 -15.21 -7.47
CA ARG A 203 7.53 -14.42 -6.25
C ARG A 203 8.80 -13.58 -6.28
N PHE A 204 8.83 -12.57 -5.42
CA PHE A 204 10.04 -11.80 -5.15
C PHE A 204 10.98 -12.58 -4.23
N VAL A 205 12.28 -12.39 -4.43
CA VAL A 205 13.32 -13.04 -3.63
C VAL A 205 14.35 -12.01 -3.16
N PRO A 206 15.10 -12.29 -2.07
CA PRO A 206 16.16 -11.41 -1.60
C PRO A 206 17.22 -11.17 -2.69
N GLY A 207 17.68 -9.94 -2.78
CA GLY A 207 18.74 -9.56 -3.73
C GLY A 207 18.71 -8.08 -4.07
N PRO A 208 19.50 -7.66 -5.05
CA PRO A 208 19.48 -6.29 -5.52
C PRO A 208 18.09 -5.84 -5.92
N HIS A 209 17.70 -4.69 -5.41
CA HIS A 209 16.44 -4.02 -5.69
C HIS A 209 16.76 -2.59 -6.08
N PHE A 210 16.25 -2.15 -7.22
CA PHE A 210 16.52 -0.81 -7.74
C PHE A 210 15.21 -0.05 -7.91
N SER A 211 15.15 1.15 -7.35
CA SER A 211 14.05 2.08 -7.55
C SER A 211 14.60 3.33 -8.23
N PHE A 212 14.04 3.66 -9.38
CA PHE A 212 14.51 4.75 -10.25
C PHE A 212 13.58 5.96 -10.23
N GLY A 213 12.71 6.03 -9.25
CA GLY A 213 11.72 7.08 -9.05
C GLY A 213 10.31 6.55 -9.03
N GLN A 214 9.49 7.19 -8.22
CA GLN A 214 8.08 6.82 -7.99
C GLN A 214 7.13 7.89 -8.51
N THR A 215 7.66 9.00 -9.00
CA THR A 215 6.85 10.14 -9.38
C THR A 215 6.67 10.23 -10.88
N GLU A 216 5.55 10.77 -11.23
CA GLU A 216 5.08 11.08 -12.56
C GLU A 216 6.13 11.80 -13.40
N GLY A 217 6.18 11.45 -14.66
CA GLY A 217 7.10 12.08 -15.60
C GLY A 217 8.52 11.52 -15.63
N HIS A 218 8.82 10.52 -14.82
CA HIS A 218 10.14 9.90 -14.80
C HIS A 218 10.19 8.67 -15.71
N PHE A 219 11.10 8.66 -16.65
CA PHE A 219 11.42 7.48 -17.44
C PHE A 219 12.30 6.48 -16.68
N GLY A 220 12.78 6.86 -15.48
CA GLY A 220 13.60 6.02 -14.64
C GLY A 220 15.06 5.95 -15.07
N ALA A 221 15.62 4.73 -15.07
CA ALA A 221 17.03 4.50 -15.40
C ALA A 221 17.32 4.70 -16.88
N LYS A 222 18.53 5.22 -17.18
CA LYS A 222 19.09 5.22 -18.55
C LYS A 222 19.08 3.80 -19.09
N ASN A 223 18.53 3.63 -20.28
CA ASN A 223 18.48 2.35 -20.96
C ASN A 223 18.47 2.52 -22.48
N ASP A 224 18.95 1.50 -23.20
CA ASP A 224 18.89 1.42 -24.65
C ASP A 224 18.74 -0.03 -25.14
N TRP A 225 18.15 -0.19 -26.31
CA TRP A 225 18.04 -1.49 -26.97
C TRP A 225 19.31 -1.86 -27.72
N VAL A 226 19.85 -3.04 -27.41
CA VAL A 226 21.02 -3.62 -28.12
C VAL A 226 20.58 -4.50 -29.29
N SER A 227 19.47 -5.17 -29.11
CA SER A 227 18.81 -6.03 -30.08
C SER A 227 17.31 -6.08 -29.80
N PRO A 228 16.48 -6.71 -30.65
CA PRO A 228 15.02 -6.74 -30.45
C PRO A 228 14.54 -7.23 -29.08
N ASN A 229 15.34 -8.06 -28.39
CA ASN A 229 14.99 -8.61 -27.09
C ASN A 229 16.05 -8.34 -26.00
N ARG A 230 17.02 -7.46 -26.24
CA ARG A 230 18.07 -7.14 -25.28
C ARG A 230 18.13 -5.65 -24.96
N LEU A 231 18.12 -5.35 -23.67
CA LEU A 231 18.11 -4.00 -23.12
C LEU A 231 19.32 -3.80 -22.20
N ARG A 232 20.12 -2.75 -22.43
CA ARG A 232 21.11 -2.26 -21.47
C ARG A 232 20.47 -1.30 -20.50
N VAL A 233 20.85 -1.39 -19.22
CA VAL A 233 20.33 -0.56 -18.14
C VAL A 233 21.49 -0.06 -17.27
N TRP A 234 21.51 1.25 -17.00
CA TRP A 234 22.42 1.91 -16.07
C TRP A 234 21.69 2.26 -14.79
N PRO A 235 21.69 1.39 -13.76
CA PRO A 235 20.78 1.51 -12.61
C PRO A 235 21.01 2.73 -11.72
N GLY A 236 22.17 3.37 -11.78
CA GLY A 236 22.46 4.61 -11.04
C GLY A 236 22.41 5.88 -11.90
N ILE A 237 22.06 5.78 -13.17
CA ILE A 237 22.07 6.91 -14.11
C ILE A 237 20.63 7.17 -14.60
N PRO A 238 20.09 8.37 -14.39
CA PRO A 238 18.76 8.73 -14.87
C PRO A 238 18.72 8.88 -16.39
N MET A 239 17.54 8.71 -16.97
CA MET A 239 17.28 8.95 -18.38
C MET A 239 17.53 10.42 -18.73
N PRO A 240 18.45 10.73 -19.66
CA PRO A 240 18.75 12.11 -20.04
C PRO A 240 17.54 12.87 -20.58
N GLY A 241 17.39 14.12 -20.18
CA GLY A 241 16.36 15.04 -20.70
C GLY A 241 14.92 14.72 -20.33
N ARG A 242 14.65 13.61 -19.65
CA ARG A 242 13.29 13.15 -19.32
C ARG A 242 12.99 13.01 -17.83
N ASN A 243 13.99 13.19 -16.97
CA ASN A 243 13.86 13.06 -15.51
C ASN A 243 14.05 14.39 -14.78
N GLN A 244 13.82 15.50 -15.45
CA GLN A 244 14.07 16.81 -14.90
C GLN A 244 12.84 17.35 -14.15
N ASN A 245 12.59 16.83 -12.96
CA ASN A 245 11.82 17.58 -11.99
C ASN A 245 12.76 18.03 -10.86
N PRO A 246 13.25 19.27 -10.86
CA PRO A 246 14.14 19.78 -9.83
C PRO A 246 13.53 19.77 -8.44
N ALA A 247 12.20 19.78 -8.34
CA ALA A 247 11.48 19.87 -7.07
C ALA A 247 11.43 18.54 -6.31
N THR A 248 11.52 17.39 -6.98
CA THR A 248 11.36 16.09 -6.34
C THR A 248 12.67 15.36 -6.05
N GLY A 249 13.78 15.73 -6.66
CA GLY A 249 15.12 15.23 -6.33
C GLY A 249 15.34 13.71 -6.38
N TYR A 250 14.37 12.94 -6.85
CA TYR A 250 14.24 11.51 -6.61
C TYR A 250 15.27 10.64 -7.30
N PHE A 251 15.72 11.02 -8.46
CA PHE A 251 16.74 10.24 -9.15
C PHE A 251 17.83 11.16 -9.65
N ARG A 252 18.86 11.32 -8.84
CA ARG A 252 20.09 12.04 -9.23
C ARG A 252 21.11 11.05 -9.77
N PRO A 253 21.97 11.44 -10.73
CA PRO A 253 23.10 10.63 -11.12
C PRO A 253 23.91 10.19 -9.90
N ASN A 254 24.12 8.91 -9.78
CA ASN A 254 24.91 8.30 -8.72
C ASN A 254 25.89 7.28 -9.33
N PRO A 255 27.01 7.72 -9.93
CA PRO A 255 27.97 6.83 -10.58
C PRO A 255 28.47 5.72 -9.65
N ALA A 256 28.85 6.06 -8.42
CA ALA A 256 29.30 5.06 -7.46
C ALA A 256 28.18 4.07 -7.07
N GLY A 257 26.94 4.54 -6.99
CA GLY A 257 25.76 3.69 -6.79
C GLY A 257 25.48 2.80 -8.01
N ASN A 258 25.69 3.31 -9.21
CA ASN A 258 25.60 2.56 -10.47
C ASN A 258 26.56 1.37 -10.47
N LEU A 259 27.84 1.62 -10.26
CA LEU A 259 28.87 0.57 -10.18
C LEU A 259 28.52 -0.49 -9.12
N ARG A 260 28.23 -0.06 -7.88
CA ARG A 260 27.83 -1.00 -6.81
C ARG A 260 26.58 -1.81 -7.16
N GLY A 261 25.64 -1.20 -7.87
CA GLY A 261 24.43 -1.88 -8.34
C GLY A 261 24.75 -2.98 -9.34
N VAL A 262 25.58 -2.67 -10.35
CA VAL A 262 26.02 -3.61 -11.38
C VAL A 262 26.86 -4.74 -10.80
N GLU A 263 27.75 -4.46 -9.84
CA GLU A 263 28.59 -5.46 -9.19
C GLU A 263 27.77 -6.51 -8.39
N LYS A 264 26.65 -6.12 -7.81
CA LYS A 264 25.78 -7.00 -6.99
C LYS A 264 24.91 -7.96 -7.81
N VAL A 265 24.73 -7.71 -9.09
CA VAL A 265 23.86 -8.52 -9.96
C VAL A 265 24.66 -9.68 -10.55
N ALA A 266 24.08 -10.88 -10.58
CA ALA A 266 24.71 -12.04 -11.20
C ALA A 266 24.06 -12.41 -12.54
N VAL A 267 24.86 -12.93 -13.47
CA VAL A 267 24.36 -13.45 -14.75
C VAL A 267 23.42 -14.63 -14.49
N GLY A 268 22.32 -14.69 -15.22
CA GLY A 268 21.26 -15.68 -15.06
C GLY A 268 20.16 -15.29 -14.07
N GLU A 269 20.34 -14.26 -13.24
CA GLU A 269 19.29 -13.78 -12.34
C GLU A 269 18.10 -13.22 -13.12
N LEU A 270 16.91 -13.47 -12.58
CA LEU A 270 15.65 -12.97 -13.12
C LEU A 270 15.17 -11.74 -12.35
N TYR A 271 14.75 -10.74 -13.08
CA TYR A 271 14.17 -9.52 -12.54
C TYR A 271 12.80 -9.25 -13.16
N ARG A 272 11.94 -8.58 -12.41
CA ARG A 272 10.82 -7.84 -12.95
C ARG A 272 11.27 -6.42 -13.24
N GLY A 273 11.12 -5.95 -14.48
CA GLY A 273 11.28 -4.55 -14.88
C GLY A 273 9.93 -3.85 -14.95
N LEU A 274 9.71 -2.86 -14.11
CA LEU A 274 8.46 -2.10 -14.04
C LEU A 274 8.50 -0.91 -15.00
N HIS A 275 7.50 -0.78 -15.86
CA HIS A 275 7.42 0.29 -16.86
C HIS A 275 6.61 1.51 -16.43
N CYS A 276 5.74 1.33 -15.44
CA CYS A 276 5.00 2.45 -14.89
C CYS A 276 4.72 2.21 -13.40
N TYR A 277 4.73 3.29 -12.60
CA TYR A 277 4.52 3.17 -11.16
C TYR A 277 3.11 3.61 -10.76
N TYR A 278 2.70 4.81 -11.11
CA TYR A 278 1.35 5.31 -10.87
C TYR A 278 0.61 5.53 -12.18
N GLY A 279 -0.67 5.24 -12.18
CA GLY A 279 -1.53 5.42 -13.34
C GLY A 279 -2.99 5.40 -12.94
N LYS A 280 -3.88 5.18 -13.90
CA LYS A 280 -5.32 5.06 -13.66
C LYS A 280 -5.59 3.83 -12.78
N ASN A 281 -6.22 4.04 -11.65
CA ASN A 281 -6.50 2.99 -10.68
C ASN A 281 -7.49 1.94 -11.21
N GLY A 282 -7.54 0.80 -10.56
CA GLY A 282 -8.53 -0.23 -10.84
C GLY A 282 -9.93 0.20 -10.40
N LEU A 283 -10.25 -0.02 -9.14
CA LEU A 283 -11.53 0.32 -8.54
C LEU A 283 -11.36 1.50 -7.57
N ASN A 284 -12.08 2.59 -7.80
CA ASN A 284 -12.11 3.74 -6.90
C ASN A 284 -13.46 3.85 -6.20
N LEU A 285 -13.43 4.02 -4.87
CA LEU A 285 -14.59 4.25 -4.03
C LEU A 285 -14.48 5.65 -3.40
N LEU A 286 -15.40 6.54 -3.71
CA LEU A 286 -15.32 7.95 -3.35
C LEU A 286 -16.59 8.43 -2.68
N GLY A 287 -16.54 8.71 -1.38
CA GLY A 287 -17.63 9.35 -0.65
C GLY A 287 -18.93 8.54 -0.61
N ASN A 288 -18.86 7.23 -0.57
CA ASN A 288 -20.02 6.35 -0.42
C ASN A 288 -20.33 6.08 1.05
N ARG A 289 -21.53 5.62 1.32
CA ARG A 289 -21.95 5.17 2.63
C ARG A 289 -22.67 3.83 2.52
N HIS A 290 -22.30 2.86 3.40
CA HIS A 290 -22.79 1.49 3.34
C HIS A 290 -22.57 0.84 1.97
N LEU A 291 -21.31 0.82 1.54
CA LEU A 291 -20.93 0.19 0.28
C LEU A 291 -20.38 -1.23 0.52
N THR A 292 -20.87 -2.19 -0.24
CA THR A 292 -20.29 -3.54 -0.27
C THR A 292 -19.64 -3.82 -1.62
N VAL A 293 -18.41 -4.35 -1.59
CA VAL A 293 -17.71 -4.92 -2.75
C VAL A 293 -17.45 -6.39 -2.44
N SER A 294 -17.96 -7.32 -3.22
CA SER A 294 -17.73 -8.74 -2.97
C SER A 294 -17.46 -9.55 -4.23
N ASP A 295 -16.65 -10.61 -4.09
CA ASP A 295 -16.35 -11.51 -5.20
C ASP A 295 -15.82 -10.76 -6.43
N VAL A 296 -14.95 -9.79 -6.20
CA VAL A 296 -14.29 -9.01 -7.24
C VAL A 296 -12.81 -9.39 -7.30
N THR A 297 -12.33 -9.71 -8.49
CA THR A 297 -10.93 -10.05 -8.72
C THR A 297 -10.27 -8.98 -9.59
N VAL A 298 -9.08 -8.53 -9.22
CA VAL A 298 -8.22 -7.67 -10.03
C VAL A 298 -7.00 -8.48 -10.46
N TRP A 299 -6.97 -8.89 -11.72
CA TRP A 299 -5.81 -9.59 -12.29
C TRP A 299 -4.68 -8.60 -12.57
N SER A 300 -5.04 -7.40 -13.02
CA SER A 300 -4.07 -6.32 -13.20
C SER A 300 -4.71 -4.95 -13.19
N ALA A 301 -3.96 -3.98 -12.64
CA ALA A 301 -4.30 -2.56 -12.64
C ALA A 301 -3.08 -1.71 -12.99
N PHE A 302 -3.29 -0.67 -13.80
CA PHE A 302 -2.26 0.28 -14.23
C PHE A 302 -1.79 1.20 -13.10
N GLY A 303 -2.58 1.39 -12.07
CA GLY A 303 -2.28 2.11 -10.84
C GLY A 303 -2.44 1.22 -9.62
N MET A 304 -3.06 1.74 -8.59
CA MET A 304 -3.51 0.99 -7.41
C MET A 304 -4.71 0.10 -7.77
N ALA A 305 -4.81 -1.09 -7.19
CA ALA A 305 -5.92 -1.98 -7.54
C ALA A 305 -7.25 -1.54 -6.93
N LEU A 306 -7.24 -1.13 -5.65
CA LEU A 306 -8.39 -0.59 -4.92
C LEU A 306 -7.99 0.71 -4.22
N VAL A 307 -8.75 1.78 -4.47
CA VAL A 307 -8.53 3.08 -3.81
C VAL A 307 -9.80 3.57 -3.14
N ILE A 308 -9.66 4.03 -1.92
CA ILE A 308 -10.70 4.69 -1.14
C ILE A 308 -10.17 6.06 -0.73
N ASP A 309 -10.89 7.12 -1.10
CA ASP A 309 -10.52 8.49 -0.73
C ASP A 309 -11.78 9.35 -0.53
N GLY A 310 -11.63 10.43 0.20
CA GLY A 310 -12.74 11.32 0.53
C GLY A 310 -13.65 10.72 1.60
N PRO A 311 -14.83 11.30 1.85
CA PRO A 311 -15.68 10.99 3.00
C PRO A 311 -16.41 9.63 2.87
N GLN A 312 -15.68 8.57 2.54
CA GLN A 312 -16.16 7.19 2.52
C GLN A 312 -16.44 6.72 3.95
N GLU A 313 -17.59 6.11 4.20
CA GLU A 313 -18.01 5.66 5.53
C GLU A 313 -18.80 4.35 5.46
N TYR A 314 -18.60 3.44 6.41
CA TYR A 314 -19.26 2.13 6.47
C TYR A 314 -19.15 1.35 5.17
N TRP A 315 -18.03 0.70 4.94
CA TRP A 315 -17.87 -0.16 3.76
C TRP A 315 -17.36 -1.54 4.12
N GLN A 316 -17.68 -2.49 3.28
CA GLN A 316 -17.26 -3.87 3.41
C GLN A 316 -16.70 -4.40 2.09
N VAL A 317 -15.56 -5.05 2.17
CA VAL A 317 -14.87 -5.69 1.06
C VAL A 317 -14.75 -7.17 1.41
N GLU A 318 -15.42 -8.04 0.65
CA GLU A 318 -15.46 -9.47 0.90
C GLU A 318 -14.92 -10.24 -0.28
N ARG A 319 -14.00 -11.18 -0.05
CA ARG A 319 -13.42 -12.03 -1.11
C ARG A 319 -12.95 -11.22 -2.33
N PHE A 320 -12.38 -10.07 -2.03
CA PHE A 320 -11.71 -9.23 -3.03
C PHE A 320 -10.29 -9.76 -3.23
N ARG A 321 -9.92 -10.01 -4.49
CA ARG A 321 -8.64 -10.64 -4.77
C ARG A 321 -7.83 -9.79 -5.75
N VAL A 322 -6.63 -9.41 -5.37
CA VAL A 322 -5.63 -8.78 -6.24
C VAL A 322 -4.57 -9.83 -6.54
N VAL A 323 -4.81 -10.65 -7.55
CA VAL A 323 -4.00 -11.83 -7.87
C VAL A 323 -3.85 -12.00 -9.38
N PRO A 324 -2.71 -12.50 -9.89
CA PRO A 324 -2.61 -12.82 -11.31
C PRO A 324 -3.56 -13.98 -11.66
N PRO A 325 -4.06 -14.05 -12.91
CA PRO A 325 -4.87 -15.18 -13.34
C PRO A 325 -4.04 -16.47 -13.32
N THR A 326 -4.70 -17.57 -12.99
CA THR A 326 -4.15 -18.91 -13.26
C THR A 326 -4.15 -19.19 -14.76
N ALA A 327 -3.39 -20.19 -15.20
CA ALA A 327 -3.40 -20.60 -16.62
C ALA A 327 -4.80 -20.99 -17.11
N GLU A 328 -5.60 -21.64 -16.26
CA GLU A 328 -6.96 -22.05 -16.57
C GLU A 328 -7.93 -20.85 -16.67
N GLU A 329 -7.87 -19.91 -15.71
CA GLU A 329 -8.66 -18.68 -15.74
C GLU A 329 -8.33 -17.85 -16.99
N PHE A 330 -7.02 -17.74 -17.30
CA PHE A 330 -6.56 -17.03 -18.48
C PHE A 330 -7.06 -17.67 -19.78
N ALA A 331 -6.96 -18.99 -19.92
CA ALA A 331 -7.41 -19.70 -21.11
C ALA A 331 -8.93 -19.54 -21.36
N ARG A 332 -9.72 -19.48 -20.27
CA ARG A 332 -11.16 -19.18 -20.37
C ARG A 332 -11.44 -17.74 -20.81
N ALA A 333 -10.66 -16.79 -20.29
CA ALA A 333 -10.82 -15.36 -20.60
C ALA A 333 -10.35 -14.99 -22.00
N TYR A 334 -9.29 -15.65 -22.48
CA TYR A 334 -8.59 -15.35 -23.73
C TYR A 334 -8.38 -16.62 -24.59
N PRO A 335 -9.45 -17.20 -25.14
CA PRO A 335 -9.34 -18.40 -25.97
C PRO A 335 -8.36 -18.23 -27.13
N GLY A 336 -7.45 -19.19 -27.31
CA GLY A 336 -6.44 -19.16 -28.37
C GLY A 336 -5.21 -18.28 -28.11
N VAL A 337 -5.16 -17.61 -26.96
CA VAL A 337 -3.99 -16.84 -26.53
C VAL A 337 -3.13 -17.70 -25.61
N ALA A 338 -1.82 -17.79 -25.88
CA ALA A 338 -0.90 -18.52 -25.02
C ALA A 338 -0.77 -17.83 -23.65
N TYR A 339 -0.92 -18.63 -22.58
CA TYR A 339 -0.72 -18.13 -21.22
C TYR A 339 0.73 -17.68 -20.98
N ARG A 340 0.87 -16.51 -20.39
CA ARG A 340 2.14 -16.00 -19.88
C ARG A 340 1.96 -15.59 -18.44
N PRO A 341 2.81 -16.06 -17.49
CA PRO A 341 2.80 -15.56 -16.12
C PRO A 341 2.92 -14.04 -16.10
N ARG A 342 2.23 -13.40 -15.17
CA ARG A 342 2.33 -11.95 -15.02
C ARG A 342 3.32 -11.59 -13.93
N PRO A 343 4.22 -10.65 -14.19
CA PRO A 343 5.22 -10.24 -13.20
C PRO A 343 4.66 -9.41 -12.05
N MET A 344 3.40 -8.95 -12.17
CA MET A 344 2.72 -8.15 -11.15
C MET A 344 1.22 -8.09 -11.36
N THR A 345 0.48 -7.62 -10.34
CA THR A 345 -0.96 -7.33 -10.38
C THR A 345 -1.25 -5.83 -10.47
N SER A 346 -0.72 -5.00 -9.57
CA SER A 346 -0.88 -3.55 -9.60
C SER A 346 0.48 -2.86 -9.72
N SER A 347 0.55 -1.75 -10.45
CA SER A 347 1.81 -1.03 -10.64
C SER A 347 2.23 -0.21 -9.42
N SER A 348 1.34 -0.03 -8.45
CA SER A 348 1.59 0.57 -7.14
C SER A 348 0.91 -0.27 -6.05
N ASP A 349 0.18 0.34 -5.12
CA ASP A 349 -0.44 -0.37 -4.00
C ASP A 349 -1.49 -1.40 -4.47
N GLY A 350 -1.62 -2.48 -3.72
CA GLY A 350 -2.75 -3.38 -3.85
C GLY A 350 -4.04 -2.70 -3.38
N HIS A 351 -3.96 -1.95 -2.28
CA HIS A 351 -5.06 -1.22 -1.70
C HIS A 351 -4.58 0.04 -0.96
N HIS A 352 -5.30 1.14 -1.13
CA HIS A 352 -4.94 2.43 -0.54
C HIS A 352 -6.17 3.15 0.01
N VAL A 353 -6.13 3.56 1.27
CA VAL A 353 -7.19 4.32 1.93
C VAL A 353 -6.62 5.60 2.49
N ALA A 354 -7.20 6.73 2.10
CA ALA A 354 -6.84 8.03 2.62
C ALA A 354 -8.07 8.90 2.82
N ARG A 355 -8.09 9.68 3.89
CA ARG A 355 -9.14 10.68 4.16
C ARG A 355 -10.54 10.09 4.14
N SER A 356 -10.77 8.99 4.84
CA SER A 356 -12.09 8.39 5.01
C SER A 356 -12.71 8.79 6.35
N LYS A 357 -13.93 8.33 6.61
CA LYS A 357 -14.60 8.42 7.91
C LYS A 357 -14.62 7.08 8.64
N GLY A 358 -13.85 6.11 8.15
CA GLY A 358 -13.68 4.83 8.78
C GLY A 358 -14.89 3.89 8.73
N HIS A 359 -14.89 2.90 9.61
CA HIS A 359 -15.83 1.78 9.67
C HIS A 359 -15.71 0.85 8.45
N ALA A 360 -14.56 0.19 8.36
CA ALA A 360 -14.19 -0.68 7.25
C ALA A 360 -14.10 -2.16 7.67
N ARG A 361 -14.63 -3.06 6.86
CA ARG A 361 -14.48 -4.51 7.03
C ARG A 361 -13.86 -5.11 5.77
N TYR A 362 -12.80 -5.89 5.95
CA TYR A 362 -12.13 -6.67 4.92
C TYR A 362 -12.17 -8.13 5.33
N ILE A 363 -12.92 -8.96 4.60
CA ILE A 363 -13.19 -10.34 4.96
C ILE A 363 -12.72 -11.27 3.83
N ASP A 364 -11.84 -12.23 4.14
CA ASP A 364 -11.35 -13.25 3.20
C ASP A 364 -10.76 -12.68 1.90
N CYS A 365 -10.09 -11.53 2.00
CA CYS A 365 -9.45 -10.86 0.86
C CYS A 365 -8.03 -11.39 0.61
N GLU A 366 -7.52 -11.22 -0.61
CA GLU A 366 -6.17 -11.68 -0.99
C GLU A 366 -5.43 -10.63 -1.83
N TRP A 367 -4.18 -10.32 -1.43
CA TRP A 367 -3.26 -9.45 -2.19
C TRP A 367 -1.99 -10.20 -2.53
N ARG A 368 -1.63 -10.17 -3.81
CA ARG A 368 -0.45 -10.87 -4.31
C ARG A 368 0.22 -10.12 -5.45
N LEU A 369 1.56 -10.10 -5.45
CA LEU A 369 2.41 -9.55 -6.52
C LEU A 369 2.13 -8.08 -6.88
N ASN A 370 1.54 -7.29 -6.00
CA ASN A 370 1.47 -5.84 -6.16
C ASN A 370 2.90 -5.23 -6.07
N ASN A 371 3.07 -4.06 -6.66
CA ASN A 371 4.42 -3.48 -6.76
C ASN A 371 4.86 -2.71 -5.50
N ASP A 372 3.95 -2.12 -4.77
CA ASP A 372 4.20 -1.33 -3.56
C ASP A 372 3.49 -1.92 -2.34
N ASP A 373 2.87 -1.12 -1.47
CA ASP A 373 2.17 -1.60 -0.28
C ASP A 373 1.01 -2.53 -0.65
N ALA A 374 0.88 -3.67 0.04
CA ALA A 374 -0.30 -4.51 -0.17
C ALA A 374 -1.55 -3.80 0.31
N ASN A 375 -1.44 -3.15 1.49
CA ASN A 375 -2.47 -2.31 2.07
C ASN A 375 -1.84 -1.06 2.68
N ASN A 376 -2.45 0.10 2.48
CA ASN A 376 -2.03 1.36 3.07
C ASN A 376 -3.25 2.13 3.61
N PHE A 377 -3.39 2.20 4.94
CA PHE A 377 -4.45 2.92 5.64
C PHE A 377 -3.85 4.12 6.34
N HIS A 378 -4.29 5.32 5.97
CA HIS A 378 -3.80 6.53 6.63
C HIS A 378 -4.73 7.72 6.41
N ASP A 379 -4.64 8.70 7.30
CA ASP A 379 -5.04 10.06 7.01
C ASP A 379 -3.83 10.91 6.66
N ARG A 380 -4.06 12.09 6.08
CA ARG A 380 -3.01 13.01 5.69
C ARG A 380 -2.95 14.21 6.61
N PHE A 381 -1.75 14.67 6.84
CA PHE A 381 -1.49 15.92 7.56
C PHE A 381 -0.59 16.85 6.73
N THR A 382 -0.49 18.09 7.13
CA THR A 382 0.50 19.02 6.61
C THR A 382 1.29 19.65 7.77
N ILE A 383 2.32 20.42 7.47
CA ILE A 383 3.06 21.17 8.47
C ILE A 383 2.91 22.67 8.24
N ALA A 384 2.75 23.42 9.33
CA ALA A 384 2.59 24.85 9.28
C ALA A 384 3.29 25.55 10.45
N VAL A 385 3.56 26.83 10.26
CA VAL A 385 4.09 27.73 11.29
C VAL A 385 3.07 28.82 11.63
N LYS A 386 3.07 29.28 12.87
CA LYS A 386 2.24 30.42 13.28
C LYS A 386 2.74 31.68 12.60
N CYS A 387 1.89 32.37 11.86
CA CYS A 387 2.20 33.62 11.17
C CYS A 387 1.27 34.78 11.56
N GLY A 388 0.43 34.59 12.57
CA GLY A 388 -0.48 35.58 13.12
C GLY A 388 -1.31 35.02 14.27
N GLU A 389 -2.17 35.83 14.90
CA GLU A 389 -2.95 35.40 16.05
C GLU A 389 -3.81 34.16 15.73
N ARG A 390 -4.49 34.17 14.58
CA ARG A 390 -5.38 33.09 14.11
C ARG A 390 -4.92 32.51 12.78
N ARG A 391 -3.63 32.59 12.45
CA ARG A 391 -3.10 32.29 11.13
C ARG A 391 -1.95 31.31 11.20
N LEU A 392 -2.01 30.29 10.34
CA LEU A 392 -0.96 29.31 10.12
C LEU A 392 -0.53 29.35 8.67
N GLN A 393 0.76 29.39 8.40
CA GLN A 393 1.32 29.27 7.06
C GLN A 393 1.81 27.85 6.83
N ILE A 394 1.28 27.18 5.82
CA ILE A 394 1.75 25.85 5.39
C ILE A 394 3.15 26.00 4.79
N ILE A 395 4.11 25.26 5.32
CA ILE A 395 5.52 25.30 4.89
C ILE A 395 5.94 24.06 4.06
N ASN A 396 5.13 23.02 4.05
CA ASN A 396 5.33 21.85 3.19
C ASN A 396 4.59 22.06 1.86
N LYS A 397 5.28 22.44 0.80
CA LYS A 397 4.68 22.73 -0.52
C LYS A 397 3.90 21.57 -1.12
N ARG A 398 4.34 20.34 -0.91
CA ARG A 398 3.63 19.17 -1.40
C ARG A 398 2.51 18.74 -0.45
N GLY A 399 2.71 18.88 0.85
CA GLY A 399 1.64 18.76 1.84
C GLY A 399 0.48 19.73 1.58
N GLN A 400 0.77 20.93 1.09
CA GLN A 400 -0.24 21.89 0.66
C GLN A 400 -1.14 21.31 -0.47
N ALA A 401 -0.56 20.67 -1.47
CA ALA A 401 -1.32 20.06 -2.58
C ALA A 401 -2.24 18.93 -2.12
N TYR A 402 -1.86 18.21 -1.06
CA TYR A 402 -2.63 17.11 -0.50
C TYR A 402 -3.56 17.51 0.65
N PHE A 403 -3.34 18.67 1.27
CA PHE A 403 -4.18 19.19 2.33
C PHE A 403 -5.36 19.95 1.72
N ARG A 404 -6.52 19.32 1.69
CA ARG A 404 -7.73 19.81 1.00
C ARG A 404 -8.85 20.19 1.96
N ALA A 405 -8.51 20.63 3.19
CA ALA A 405 -9.52 21.07 4.15
C ALA A 405 -10.31 22.27 3.60
N ALA A 406 -11.62 22.21 3.73
CA ALA A 406 -12.52 23.28 3.34
C ALA A 406 -12.90 24.15 4.54
N PRO A 407 -13.33 25.41 4.34
CA PRO A 407 -13.95 26.20 5.40
C PRO A 407 -15.04 25.42 6.14
N GLY A 408 -15.09 25.53 7.45
CA GLY A 408 -15.97 24.76 8.31
C GLY A 408 -15.41 23.41 8.76
N THR A 409 -14.19 23.03 8.35
CA THR A 409 -13.53 21.81 8.80
C THR A 409 -12.85 22.04 10.16
N PRO A 410 -12.99 21.12 11.14
CA PRO A 410 -12.19 21.13 12.36
C PRO A 410 -10.71 20.81 12.06
N ILE A 411 -9.81 21.64 12.54
CA ILE A 411 -8.36 21.49 12.41
C ILE A 411 -7.77 21.20 13.79
N GLU A 412 -7.04 20.08 13.90
CA GLU A 412 -6.26 19.75 15.08
C GLU A 412 -4.79 20.09 14.87
N LEU A 413 -4.15 20.66 15.89
CA LEU A 413 -2.71 20.89 15.90
C LEU A 413 -2.01 19.89 16.80
N ARG A 414 -0.89 19.37 16.33
CA ARG A 414 0.01 18.50 17.09
C ARG A 414 1.44 19.05 17.11
N ARG A 415 2.24 18.56 18.04
CA ARG A 415 3.68 18.82 18.08
C ARG A 415 4.38 18.07 16.95
N PRO A 416 5.59 18.44 16.56
CA PRO A 416 6.37 17.73 15.55
C PRO A 416 6.67 16.25 15.87
N ASN A 417 6.63 15.86 17.13
CA ASN A 417 6.70 14.47 17.59
C ASN A 417 5.35 13.73 17.60
N PHE A 418 4.33 14.29 16.96
CA PHE A 418 2.96 13.79 16.84
C PHE A 418 2.10 13.85 18.11
N ASP A 419 2.62 14.33 19.23
CA ASP A 419 1.82 14.50 20.45
C ASP A 419 0.69 15.52 20.25
N ALA A 420 -0.49 15.18 20.74
CA ALA A 420 -1.62 16.09 20.78
C ALA A 420 -1.34 17.25 21.78
N ILE A 421 -1.68 18.47 21.39
CA ILE A 421 -1.58 19.64 22.27
C ILE A 421 -2.94 20.09 22.83
N GLY A 422 -4.00 19.32 22.56
CA GLY A 422 -5.35 19.64 23.02
C GLY A 422 -5.98 20.85 22.31
N PHE A 423 -5.49 21.23 21.14
CA PHE A 423 -6.01 22.36 20.39
C PHE A 423 -6.75 21.89 19.11
N THR A 424 -8.03 22.26 19.03
CA THR A 424 -8.86 22.11 17.83
C THR A 424 -9.57 23.45 17.55
N SER A 425 -9.65 23.83 16.29
CA SER A 425 -10.24 25.09 15.83
C SER A 425 -10.91 24.90 14.48
N MET A 426 -11.93 25.66 14.18
CA MET A 426 -12.57 25.58 12.86
C MET A 426 -11.76 26.38 11.82
N LEU A 427 -11.58 25.79 10.65
CA LEU A 427 -11.02 26.49 9.50
C LEU A 427 -12.04 27.49 8.96
N VAL A 428 -11.74 28.78 9.02
CA VAL A 428 -12.62 29.85 8.53
C VAL A 428 -12.44 30.06 7.03
N LYS A 429 -11.18 30.10 6.57
CA LYS A 429 -10.83 30.24 5.15
C LYS A 429 -9.39 29.80 4.87
N VAL A 430 -9.11 29.56 3.59
CA VAL A 430 -7.77 29.29 3.06
C VAL A 430 -7.37 30.44 2.13
N GLU A 431 -6.23 31.06 2.37
CA GLU A 431 -5.67 32.16 1.58
C GLU A 431 -4.30 31.75 1.04
N GLY A 432 -4.28 31.10 -0.12
CA GLY A 432 -3.07 30.51 -0.67
C GLY A 432 -2.52 29.38 0.23
N ASP A 433 -1.39 29.62 0.86
CA ASP A 433 -0.75 28.72 1.83
C ASP A 433 -1.11 29.03 3.30
N ILE A 434 -2.02 30.00 3.53
CA ILE A 434 -2.41 30.44 4.88
C ILE A 434 -3.76 29.85 5.24
N LEU A 435 -3.81 29.18 6.39
CA LEU A 435 -5.03 28.72 7.05
C LEU A 435 -5.45 29.77 8.09
N VAL A 436 -6.68 30.26 7.99
CA VAL A 436 -7.26 31.20 8.97
C VAL A 436 -8.23 30.43 9.85
N LEU A 437 -8.01 30.46 11.15
CA LEU A 437 -8.77 29.72 12.16
C LEU A 437 -9.72 30.63 12.94
N ASP A 438 -10.77 30.08 13.54
CA ASP A 438 -11.74 30.80 14.36
C ASP A 438 -11.20 31.13 15.78
N ARG A 439 -10.15 30.39 16.22
CA ARG A 439 -9.51 30.54 17.53
C ARG A 439 -8.08 31.02 17.39
N ALA A 440 -7.56 31.70 18.41
CA ALA A 440 -6.16 32.08 18.49
C ALA A 440 -5.27 30.84 18.51
N VAL A 441 -4.28 30.80 17.60
CA VAL A 441 -3.27 29.73 17.52
C VAL A 441 -2.41 29.76 18.78
N PRO A 442 -2.20 28.63 19.46
CA PRO A 442 -1.36 28.59 20.66
C PRO A 442 0.07 29.02 20.38
N GLU A 443 0.85 29.21 21.43
CA GLU A 443 2.27 29.45 21.29
C GLU A 443 2.95 28.26 20.58
N GLN A 444 3.74 28.58 19.56
CA GLN A 444 4.49 27.57 18.83
C GLN A 444 5.74 27.19 19.64
N LYS A 445 5.72 25.95 20.17
CA LYS A 445 6.88 25.33 20.79
C LYS A 445 7.52 24.38 19.80
N GLY A 446 8.67 24.77 19.26
CA GLY A 446 9.37 24.00 18.22
C GLY A 446 9.25 24.60 16.81
N PRO A 447 9.77 23.92 15.78
CA PRO A 447 9.91 24.47 14.44
C PRO A 447 8.58 24.64 13.68
N CYS A 448 7.56 23.87 14.03
CA CYS A 448 6.27 23.87 13.32
C CYS A 448 5.17 23.22 14.16
N PHE A 449 3.94 23.26 13.64
CA PHE A 449 2.84 22.38 14.01
C PHE A 449 2.61 21.34 12.94
N LEU A 450 2.18 20.14 13.33
CA LEU A 450 1.49 19.19 12.44
C LEU A 450 0.02 19.61 12.43
N VAL A 451 -0.55 19.70 11.23
CA VAL A 451 -1.91 20.21 11.01
C VAL A 451 -2.74 19.09 10.42
N TRP A 452 -3.72 18.63 11.19
CA TRP A 452 -4.62 17.55 10.80
C TRP A 452 -6.02 18.05 10.49
N ASP A 453 -6.54 17.63 9.35
CA ASP A 453 -7.94 17.81 8.95
C ASP A 453 -8.81 16.77 9.66
N ARG A 454 -9.54 17.19 10.69
CA ARG A 454 -10.44 16.35 11.48
C ARG A 454 -11.81 16.11 10.82
N GLY A 455 -12.02 16.61 9.61
CA GLY A 455 -13.15 16.21 8.76
C GLY A 455 -13.07 14.73 8.35
N TYR A 456 -11.90 14.11 8.55
CA TYR A 456 -11.62 12.70 8.29
C TYR A 456 -11.14 12.00 9.56
N GLY A 457 -11.27 10.68 9.58
CA GLY A 457 -10.77 9.77 10.61
C GLY A 457 -10.87 8.35 10.08
N THR A 458 -9.79 7.87 9.42
CA THR A 458 -9.70 6.52 8.85
C THR A 458 -9.47 5.51 9.97
N ASP A 459 -10.48 5.32 10.83
CA ASP A 459 -10.45 4.45 12.01
C ASP A 459 -11.51 3.35 11.93
N ASN A 460 -11.53 2.45 12.91
CA ASN A 460 -12.49 1.34 13.04
C ASN A 460 -12.39 0.36 11.86
N ILE A 461 -11.26 -0.35 11.78
CA ILE A 461 -10.93 -1.23 10.65
C ILE A 461 -10.84 -2.68 11.13
N LEU A 462 -11.61 -3.57 10.52
CA LEU A 462 -11.53 -5.02 10.70
C LEU A 462 -10.91 -5.69 9.47
N PHE A 463 -9.79 -6.38 9.67
CA PHE A 463 -9.20 -7.33 8.72
C PHE A 463 -9.37 -8.74 9.27
N LYS A 464 -10.13 -9.60 8.57
CA LYS A 464 -10.35 -10.98 9.02
C LYS A 464 -10.18 -11.99 7.90
N GLY A 465 -9.40 -13.05 8.15
CA GLY A 465 -9.17 -14.14 7.20
C GLY A 465 -8.41 -13.73 5.93
N CYS A 466 -7.79 -12.56 5.93
CA CYS A 466 -7.13 -11.99 4.75
C CYS A 466 -5.74 -12.58 4.51
N LYS A 467 -5.29 -12.57 3.24
CA LYS A 467 -4.00 -13.12 2.83
C LYS A 467 -3.17 -12.06 2.10
N MET A 468 -1.97 -11.81 2.56
CA MET A 468 -0.95 -10.97 1.93
C MET A 468 0.23 -11.84 1.56
N VAL A 469 0.31 -12.22 0.27
CA VAL A 469 1.26 -13.23 -0.22
C VAL A 469 2.11 -12.64 -1.34
N ASP A 470 3.43 -12.75 -1.23
CA ASP A 470 4.37 -12.27 -2.25
C ASP A 470 4.13 -10.80 -2.65
N SER A 471 3.75 -9.94 -1.69
CA SER A 471 3.49 -8.52 -1.94
C SER A 471 4.80 -7.75 -2.18
N GLY A 472 4.71 -6.65 -2.94
CA GLY A 472 5.90 -5.87 -3.33
C GLY A 472 6.56 -5.12 -2.20
N TYR A 473 5.82 -4.75 -1.15
CA TYR A 473 6.38 -4.01 -0.04
C TYR A 473 5.74 -4.40 1.30
N ARG A 474 4.93 -3.58 1.95
CA ARG A 474 4.46 -3.72 3.34
C ARG A 474 2.93 -3.59 3.45
N ASN A 475 2.41 -3.71 4.68
CA ASN A 475 1.06 -3.26 5.00
C ASN A 475 1.16 -2.17 6.07
N LEU A 476 0.57 -1.01 5.80
CA LEU A 476 0.52 0.14 6.68
C LEU A 476 -0.85 0.21 7.35
N PHE A 477 -0.86 0.24 8.68
CA PHE A 477 -2.06 0.42 9.49
C PHE A 477 -1.87 1.65 10.37
N ASN A 478 -2.00 2.83 9.76
CA ASN A 478 -1.83 4.12 10.43
C ASN A 478 -3.18 4.68 10.90
N SER A 479 -4.02 3.80 11.44
CA SER A 479 -5.38 4.04 11.88
C SER A 479 -5.60 3.50 13.29
N SER A 480 -6.52 4.09 14.05
CA SER A 480 -6.88 3.61 15.38
C SER A 480 -8.06 2.64 15.35
N ASN A 481 -8.24 1.88 16.42
CA ASN A 481 -9.28 0.85 16.54
C ASN A 481 -9.22 -0.17 15.41
N VAL A 482 -8.09 -0.84 15.27
CA VAL A 482 -7.84 -1.83 14.20
C VAL A 482 -7.81 -3.24 14.78
N THR A 483 -8.51 -4.17 14.17
CA THR A 483 -8.38 -5.60 14.42
C THR A 483 -7.90 -6.33 13.17
N ILE A 484 -6.80 -7.07 13.30
CA ILE A 484 -6.23 -7.94 12.28
C ILE A 484 -6.33 -9.37 12.83
N GLU A 485 -7.28 -10.14 12.33
CA GLU A 485 -7.66 -11.44 12.90
C GLU A 485 -7.55 -12.56 11.86
N ASP A 486 -6.97 -13.69 12.26
CA ASP A 486 -6.88 -14.91 11.42
C ASP A 486 -6.24 -14.66 10.03
N CYS A 487 -5.35 -13.69 9.92
CA CYS A 487 -4.72 -13.31 8.66
C CYS A 487 -3.42 -14.06 8.40
N LEU A 488 -3.10 -14.25 7.11
CA LEU A 488 -1.89 -14.92 6.64
C LEU A 488 -0.98 -13.93 5.92
N PHE A 489 0.25 -13.81 6.41
CA PHE A 489 1.31 -12.99 5.82
C PHE A 489 2.46 -13.89 5.34
N VAL A 490 2.70 -13.94 4.04
CA VAL A 490 3.73 -14.79 3.43
C VAL A 490 4.59 -13.98 2.50
N ARG A 491 5.89 -13.90 2.76
CA ARG A 491 6.89 -13.30 1.87
C ARG A 491 6.52 -11.90 1.38
N ASN A 492 6.09 -11.03 2.28
CA ASN A 492 5.93 -9.60 1.97
C ASN A 492 7.30 -9.00 1.62
N GLY A 493 7.35 -8.00 0.76
CA GLY A 493 8.61 -7.40 0.35
C GLY A 493 9.37 -6.75 1.50
N ASN A 494 8.65 -6.16 2.45
CA ASN A 494 9.15 -5.54 3.66
C ASN A 494 8.24 -5.90 4.84
N CYS A 495 8.28 -5.14 5.94
CA CYS A 495 7.54 -5.33 7.18
C CYS A 495 6.06 -5.69 6.96
N PRO A 496 5.58 -6.88 7.34
CA PRO A 496 4.19 -7.31 7.18
C PRO A 496 3.15 -6.41 7.84
N ILE A 497 3.43 -5.91 9.05
CA ILE A 497 2.56 -4.95 9.74
C ILE A 497 3.40 -3.78 10.20
N ARG A 498 3.12 -2.58 9.67
CA ARG A 498 3.82 -1.37 10.06
C ARG A 498 2.84 -0.28 10.49
N ILE A 499 3.02 0.21 11.70
CA ILE A 499 2.34 1.36 12.25
C ILE A 499 3.29 2.53 12.12
N LEU A 500 2.91 3.54 11.35
CA LEU A 500 3.83 4.59 10.91
C LEU A 500 3.15 5.95 11.01
N ALA A 501 3.86 6.93 11.56
CA ALA A 501 3.59 8.33 11.29
C ALA A 501 4.76 8.84 10.44
N ASP A 502 4.50 9.20 9.19
CA ASP A 502 5.55 9.39 8.19
C ASP A 502 5.52 10.80 7.58
N TYR A 503 6.50 11.59 7.96
CA TYR A 503 6.82 12.82 7.25
C TYR A 503 7.96 12.57 6.28
N GLN A 504 7.68 12.61 5.00
CA GLN A 504 8.69 12.59 3.94
C GLN A 504 8.83 13.99 3.33
N ALA A 505 9.98 14.60 3.54
CA ALA A 505 10.25 15.95 3.08
C ALA A 505 9.91 16.13 1.58
N ASN A 506 9.04 17.08 1.28
CA ASN A 506 8.57 17.40 -0.08
C ASN A 506 7.85 16.23 -0.81
N LEU A 507 7.35 15.22 -0.09
CA LEU A 507 6.65 14.09 -0.68
C LEU A 507 5.28 13.89 -0.07
N TRP A 508 5.16 13.07 0.95
CA TRP A 508 3.91 12.73 1.61
C TRP A 508 4.00 12.97 3.12
N CYS A 509 2.83 13.16 3.71
CA CYS A 509 2.64 13.25 5.14
C CYS A 509 1.50 12.29 5.47
N GLU A 510 1.81 11.09 5.95
CA GLU A 510 0.88 9.99 6.10
C GLU A 510 0.85 9.46 7.53
N GLY A 511 -0.37 9.37 8.08
CA GLY A 511 -0.61 8.87 9.43
C GLY A 511 -0.16 9.84 10.53
N LEU A 512 -0.91 9.86 11.60
CA LEU A 512 -0.65 10.67 12.80
C LEU A 512 -0.43 9.80 14.05
N GLY A 513 -0.11 8.54 13.82
CA GLY A 513 -0.08 7.51 14.81
C GLY A 513 -1.40 6.76 14.91
N ALA A 514 -1.35 5.63 15.58
CA ALA A 514 -2.48 4.71 15.72
C ALA A 514 -2.53 4.17 17.15
N THR A 515 -3.73 3.93 17.64
CA THR A 515 -3.96 3.39 18.99
C THR A 515 -5.02 2.30 18.97
N ASN A 516 -5.05 1.47 20.00
CA ASN A 516 -6.04 0.41 20.16
C ASN A 516 -6.05 -0.57 18.98
N ILE A 517 -4.92 -1.26 18.79
CA ILE A 517 -4.71 -2.22 17.71
C ILE A 517 -4.63 -3.63 18.28
N VAL A 518 -5.35 -4.56 17.67
CA VAL A 518 -5.34 -5.99 18.00
C VAL A 518 -4.88 -6.79 16.80
N VAL A 519 -3.85 -7.62 16.99
CA VAL A 519 -3.34 -8.61 16.01
C VAL A 519 -3.53 -9.98 16.66
N ARG A 520 -4.49 -10.76 16.18
CA ARG A 520 -4.89 -12.02 16.83
C ARG A 520 -4.95 -13.18 15.84
N GLY A 521 -4.50 -14.37 16.26
CA GLY A 521 -4.63 -15.61 15.48
C GLY A 521 -3.89 -15.57 14.13
N CYS A 522 -3.00 -14.61 13.93
CA CYS A 522 -2.33 -14.39 12.65
C CYS A 522 -1.13 -15.33 12.47
N ARG A 523 -0.88 -15.68 11.21
CA ARG A 523 0.25 -16.53 10.81
C ARG A 523 1.18 -15.77 9.87
N PHE A 524 2.47 -15.74 10.21
CA PHE A 524 3.54 -15.10 9.48
C PHE A 524 4.54 -16.16 9.02
N GLU A 525 4.60 -16.46 7.70
CA GLU A 525 5.48 -17.50 7.14
C GLU A 525 6.52 -16.90 6.22
N ASP A 526 7.83 -17.16 6.52
CA ASP A 526 8.94 -16.50 5.80
C ASP A 526 8.61 -15.01 5.59
N PRO A 527 8.21 -14.26 6.62
CA PRO A 527 7.32 -13.11 6.51
C PRO A 527 7.83 -11.99 5.61
N VAL A 528 9.17 -11.90 5.43
CA VAL A 528 9.80 -10.86 4.61
C VAL A 528 10.67 -11.47 3.51
N SER A 529 10.54 -10.97 2.28
CA SER A 529 11.22 -11.51 1.10
C SER A 529 12.31 -10.59 0.53
N ILE A 530 11.99 -9.36 0.13
CA ILE A 530 12.94 -8.46 -0.54
C ILE A 530 13.97 -7.91 0.44
N PHE A 531 13.50 -7.51 1.62
CA PHE A 531 14.33 -6.97 2.72
C PHE A 531 14.27 -7.89 3.94
N PRO A 532 14.89 -9.06 3.90
CA PRO A 532 14.65 -10.14 4.88
C PRO A 532 14.98 -9.80 6.33
N GLU A 533 15.82 -8.79 6.57
CA GLU A 533 16.16 -8.30 7.90
C GLU A 533 15.13 -7.35 8.52
N SER A 534 14.10 -6.96 7.74
CA SER A 534 13.05 -6.08 8.25
C SER A 534 12.22 -6.78 9.33
N PRO A 535 11.71 -6.03 10.31
CA PRO A 535 10.84 -6.58 11.34
C PRO A 535 9.52 -7.08 10.78
N VAL A 536 8.88 -8.01 11.49
CA VAL A 536 7.55 -8.52 11.13
C VAL A 536 6.47 -7.50 11.51
N ILE A 537 6.52 -6.98 12.73
CA ILE A 537 5.63 -5.92 13.22
C ILE A 537 6.49 -4.77 13.72
N SER A 538 6.20 -3.54 13.31
CA SER A 538 6.96 -2.38 13.75
C SER A 538 6.12 -1.13 13.99
N THR A 539 6.58 -0.30 14.94
CA THR A 539 6.10 1.06 15.17
C THR A 539 7.21 2.06 14.85
N VAL A 540 6.95 3.04 14.01
CA VAL A 540 7.97 4.02 13.55
C VAL A 540 7.37 5.42 13.45
N CYS A 541 8.17 6.41 13.85
CA CYS A 541 7.87 7.82 13.67
C CYS A 541 8.97 8.49 12.83
N VAL A 542 8.59 9.16 11.76
CA VAL A 542 9.47 10.00 10.96
C VAL A 542 9.02 11.45 11.11
N THR A 543 9.88 12.28 11.69
CA THR A 543 9.54 13.65 12.08
C THR A 543 9.88 14.67 10.98
N PRO A 544 9.22 15.86 10.99
CA PRO A 544 9.58 16.98 10.13
C PRO A 544 11.04 17.44 10.33
N PRO A 545 11.67 18.07 9.32
CA PRO A 545 13.01 18.61 9.42
C PRO A 545 13.14 19.66 10.53
N GLY A 546 14.29 19.70 11.20
CA GLY A 546 14.57 20.62 12.29
C GLY A 546 14.01 20.19 13.65
N TRP A 547 13.34 19.04 13.69
CA TRP A 547 12.98 18.37 14.91
C TRP A 547 13.83 17.11 15.05
N GLU A 548 14.91 17.22 15.75
CA GLU A 548 15.61 16.06 16.24
C GLU A 548 14.80 15.51 17.41
N VAL A 549 14.32 14.29 17.28
CA VAL A 549 13.64 13.59 18.37
C VAL A 549 14.71 12.98 19.26
N PRO A 550 15.22 13.70 20.28
CA PRO A 550 16.07 13.04 21.24
C PRO A 550 15.21 12.07 22.04
N PRO A 551 15.71 10.87 22.33
CA PRO A 551 15.12 10.08 23.39
C PRO A 551 15.20 10.90 24.70
N PRO A 552 14.18 11.04 25.49
CA PRO A 552 12.88 10.34 25.53
C PRO A 552 11.69 11.09 24.90
N ASP A 553 11.92 12.17 24.18
CA ASP A 553 10.84 12.97 23.57
C ASP A 553 10.30 12.34 22.27
N LYS A 554 10.45 11.04 22.15
CA LYS A 554 9.86 10.28 21.04
C LYS A 554 8.35 10.34 21.14
N GLY A 555 7.69 10.82 20.10
CA GLY A 555 6.25 10.66 19.98
C GLY A 555 5.88 9.19 19.93
N PHE A 556 4.87 8.81 20.68
CA PHE A 556 4.34 7.46 20.63
C PHE A 556 3.35 7.34 19.48
N VAL A 557 3.76 6.65 18.43
CA VAL A 557 2.96 6.46 17.20
C VAL A 557 2.01 5.28 17.33
N GLY A 558 2.40 4.26 18.11
CA GLY A 558 1.57 3.10 18.43
C GLY A 558 1.28 3.04 19.93
N GLY A 559 0.03 3.20 20.32
CA GLY A 559 -0.42 3.09 21.71
C GLY A 559 -1.53 2.06 21.88
N GLY A 560 -1.42 1.17 22.89
CA GLY A 560 -2.37 0.08 23.07
C GLY A 560 -2.30 -0.92 21.91
N LEU A 561 -1.25 -1.74 21.88
CA LEU A 561 -1.06 -2.80 20.89
C LEU A 561 -1.12 -4.17 21.56
N LEU A 562 -2.13 -4.99 21.20
CA LEU A 562 -2.24 -6.38 21.62
C LEU A 562 -1.85 -7.30 20.46
N ILE A 563 -0.88 -8.17 20.68
CA ILE A 563 -0.48 -9.23 19.76
C ILE A 563 -0.66 -10.56 20.50
N GLU A 564 -1.60 -11.39 20.06
CA GLU A 564 -1.90 -12.64 20.75
C GLU A 564 -2.21 -13.80 19.82
N ASP A 565 -1.96 -15.02 20.29
CA ASP A 565 -2.26 -16.27 19.58
C ASP A 565 -1.64 -16.33 18.18
N CYS A 566 -0.50 -15.62 17.96
CA CYS A 566 0.15 -15.50 16.67
C CYS A 566 1.29 -16.53 16.49
N THR A 567 1.53 -16.92 15.24
CA THR A 567 2.62 -17.82 14.89
C THR A 567 3.57 -17.18 13.87
N PHE A 568 4.86 -17.09 14.23
CA PHE A 568 5.91 -16.51 13.39
C PHE A 568 6.86 -17.63 12.97
N ILE A 569 6.87 -17.95 11.66
CA ILE A 569 7.64 -19.06 11.11
C ILE A 569 8.79 -18.52 10.26
N ARG A 570 10.02 -18.85 10.63
CA ARG A 570 11.26 -18.48 9.97
C ARG A 570 11.45 -16.98 9.72
N PRO A 571 11.15 -16.09 10.69
CA PRO A 571 11.49 -14.68 10.55
C PRO A 571 13.01 -14.54 10.53
N ARG A 572 13.55 -13.83 9.52
CA ARG A 572 14.97 -13.53 9.38
C ARG A 572 15.37 -12.21 10.02
N GLY A 573 14.40 -11.36 10.29
CA GLY A 573 14.52 -10.14 11.08
C GLY A 573 13.86 -10.26 12.44
N PRO A 574 13.77 -9.15 13.19
CA PRO A 574 13.02 -9.10 14.44
C PRO A 574 11.54 -9.45 14.25
N VAL A 575 10.94 -10.11 15.24
CA VAL A 575 9.49 -10.28 15.27
C VAL A 575 8.83 -8.93 15.59
N LEU A 576 9.36 -8.22 16.58
CA LEU A 576 8.89 -6.87 16.94
C LEU A 576 10.04 -5.86 16.86
N ASP A 577 9.76 -4.66 16.36
CA ASP A 577 10.62 -3.46 16.44
C ASP A 577 9.75 -2.27 16.86
N LEU A 578 9.70 -2.02 18.17
CA LEU A 578 8.76 -1.10 18.81
C LEU A 578 9.44 0.22 19.19
N ARG A 579 10.01 0.94 18.22
CA ARG A 579 10.76 2.19 18.49
C ARG A 579 9.93 3.30 19.08
N THR A 580 8.62 3.28 18.84
CA THR A 580 7.67 4.30 19.27
C THR A 580 6.37 3.70 19.78
N GLY A 581 6.43 2.47 20.30
CA GLY A 581 5.27 1.77 20.86
C GLY A 581 5.09 2.08 22.35
N ARG A 582 3.84 2.09 22.81
CA ARG A 582 3.49 2.23 24.21
C ARG A 582 2.30 1.34 24.54
N ASP A 583 2.28 0.81 25.79
CA ASP A 583 1.19 -0.05 26.27
C ASP A 583 1.01 -1.26 25.35
N VAL A 584 2.05 -2.08 25.22
CA VAL A 584 2.10 -3.22 24.31
C VAL A 584 2.00 -4.52 25.09
N ILE A 585 1.11 -5.42 24.66
CA ILE A 585 0.98 -6.78 25.15
C ILE A 585 1.31 -7.75 24.02
N PHE A 586 2.28 -8.63 24.23
CA PHE A 586 2.61 -9.75 23.35
C PHE A 586 2.48 -11.06 24.10
N ARG A 587 1.46 -11.86 23.77
CA ARG A 587 1.17 -13.07 24.55
C ARG A 587 0.75 -14.28 23.71
N ASN A 588 0.79 -15.47 24.35
CA ASN A 588 0.27 -16.74 23.83
C ASN A 588 0.76 -17.06 22.40
N SER A 589 1.95 -16.65 22.06
CA SER A 589 2.44 -16.69 20.69
C SER A 589 3.65 -17.61 20.52
N ARG A 590 3.89 -18.04 19.29
CA ARG A 590 5.01 -18.93 18.97
C ARG A 590 5.92 -18.31 17.92
N ILE A 591 7.23 -18.35 18.18
CA ILE A 591 8.30 -18.00 17.25
C ILE A 591 9.04 -19.27 16.86
N ASP A 592 9.03 -19.65 15.58
CA ASP A 592 9.68 -20.85 15.06
C ASP A 592 10.85 -20.45 14.15
N LEU A 593 12.05 -20.66 14.64
CA LEU A 593 13.30 -20.36 13.93
C LEU A 593 13.93 -21.60 13.26
N SER A 594 13.23 -22.72 13.22
CA SER A 594 13.74 -23.93 12.57
C SER A 594 14.11 -23.66 11.11
N GLY A 595 15.38 -23.98 10.75
CA GLY A 595 15.92 -23.71 9.43
C GLY A 595 16.39 -22.27 9.17
N VAL A 596 16.37 -21.39 10.18
CA VAL A 596 17.01 -20.06 10.09
C VAL A 596 18.47 -20.17 10.49
N ASP A 597 19.37 -19.66 9.65
CA ASP A 597 20.79 -19.52 9.94
C ASP A 597 21.03 -18.29 10.83
N ALA A 598 21.20 -18.50 12.11
CA ALA A 598 21.41 -17.43 13.10
C ALA A 598 22.71 -16.64 12.89
N ALA A 599 23.75 -17.26 12.33
CA ALA A 599 25.00 -16.54 12.03
C ALA A 599 24.80 -15.52 10.92
N ARG A 600 23.99 -15.87 9.92
CA ARG A 600 23.62 -14.97 8.83
C ARG A 600 22.59 -13.94 9.24
N TRP A 601 21.68 -14.29 10.15
CA TRP A 601 20.54 -13.45 10.56
C TRP A 601 20.54 -13.25 12.08
N PRO A 602 21.46 -12.43 12.61
CA PRO A 602 21.67 -12.32 14.07
C PRO A 602 20.48 -11.72 14.82
N LYS A 603 19.58 -10.99 14.12
CA LYS A 603 18.36 -10.41 14.71
C LYS A 603 17.11 -11.27 14.51
N ALA A 604 17.25 -12.47 13.96
CA ALA A 604 16.10 -13.34 13.70
C ALA A 604 15.32 -13.67 14.98
N GLY A 605 14.02 -13.38 14.95
CA GLY A 605 13.10 -13.67 16.06
C GLY A 605 13.26 -12.80 17.30
N MET A 606 14.04 -11.74 17.26
CA MET A 606 14.24 -10.82 18.39
C MET A 606 13.01 -9.92 18.62
N LEU A 607 12.87 -9.48 19.86
CA LEU A 607 11.96 -8.41 20.26
C LEU A 607 12.81 -7.16 20.56
N LEU A 608 12.72 -6.15 19.71
CA LEU A 608 13.41 -4.87 19.90
C LEU A 608 12.43 -3.87 20.51
N THR A 609 12.65 -3.56 21.79
CA THR A 609 11.76 -2.70 22.57
C THR A 609 12.41 -1.39 22.98
N ASP A 610 13.65 -1.12 22.54
CA ASP A 610 14.37 0.13 22.83
C ASP A 610 13.60 1.34 22.33
N GLY A 611 13.02 2.10 23.26
CA GLY A 611 12.19 3.27 22.97
C GLY A 611 10.69 3.01 23.00
N ALA A 612 10.25 1.80 23.39
CA ALA A 612 8.88 1.53 23.79
C ALA A 612 8.70 1.69 25.30
N GLU A 613 7.47 1.91 25.72
CA GLU A 613 7.07 1.97 27.13
C GLU A 613 5.98 0.96 27.45
N ASN A 614 5.96 0.43 28.67
CA ASN A 614 4.95 -0.51 29.16
C ASN A 614 4.76 -1.73 28.25
N VAL A 615 5.84 -2.46 27.98
CA VAL A 615 5.80 -3.67 27.15
C VAL A 615 5.69 -4.89 28.04
N THR A 616 4.64 -5.68 27.87
CA THR A 616 4.40 -6.93 28.57
C THR A 616 4.54 -8.11 27.60
N VAL A 617 5.32 -9.13 27.97
CA VAL A 617 5.50 -10.35 27.18
C VAL A 617 5.13 -11.55 28.06
N GLU A 618 4.12 -12.33 27.65
CA GLU A 618 3.56 -13.42 28.43
C GLU A 618 3.36 -14.68 27.57
N ASN A 619 3.76 -15.82 28.07
CA ASN A 619 3.50 -17.11 27.43
C ASN A 619 3.89 -17.15 25.94
N VAL A 620 5.07 -16.62 25.60
CA VAL A 620 5.64 -16.66 24.25
C VAL A 620 6.68 -17.77 24.17
N THR A 621 6.48 -18.71 23.24
CA THR A 621 7.38 -19.85 23.04
C THR A 621 8.30 -19.64 21.84
N ARG A 622 9.54 -20.14 21.94
CA ARG A 622 10.52 -20.09 20.85
C ARG A 622 11.07 -21.47 20.55
N ALA A 623 10.94 -21.91 19.29
CA ALA A 623 11.70 -23.04 18.79
C ALA A 623 13.06 -22.54 18.28
N PRO A 624 14.21 -23.16 18.69
CA PRO A 624 15.53 -22.66 18.40
C PRO A 624 15.87 -22.74 16.90
N ALA A 625 16.75 -21.83 16.46
CA ALA A 625 17.45 -21.96 15.18
C ALA A 625 18.42 -23.15 15.22
N ALA A 626 18.71 -23.73 14.05
CA ALA A 626 19.72 -24.78 13.95
C ALA A 626 21.08 -24.23 14.44
N GLY A 627 21.69 -24.91 15.44
CA GLY A 627 23.00 -24.57 15.98
C GLY A 627 23.02 -23.51 17.11
N VAL A 628 21.87 -23.08 17.63
CA VAL A 628 21.79 -22.17 18.77
C VAL A 628 21.15 -22.87 19.97
N ASP A 629 21.80 -22.80 21.12
CA ASP A 629 21.29 -23.39 22.36
C ASP A 629 20.02 -22.61 22.81
N ALA A 630 19.00 -23.34 23.25
CA ALA A 630 17.69 -22.80 23.64
C ALA A 630 17.72 -21.80 24.82
N LYS A 631 18.88 -21.61 25.43
CA LYS A 631 19.10 -20.75 26.61
C LYS A 631 19.61 -19.33 26.30
N SER A 632 19.88 -18.98 25.04
CA SER A 632 20.28 -17.59 24.73
C SER A 632 19.08 -16.68 24.90
N GLU A 633 19.15 -15.81 25.86
CA GLU A 633 18.12 -14.87 26.31
C GLU A 633 17.54 -14.05 25.16
N ILE A 634 16.21 -14.09 25.03
CA ILE A 634 15.43 -13.39 24.00
C ILE A 634 15.06 -11.99 24.45
N PHE A 635 15.07 -11.78 25.76
CA PHE A 635 14.60 -10.55 26.37
C PHE A 635 15.77 -9.85 27.06
N PRO A 636 16.20 -8.67 26.62
CA PRO A 636 16.93 -7.80 27.52
C PRO A 636 15.99 -7.46 28.69
N ASN A 637 16.45 -7.71 29.91
CA ASN A 637 15.75 -7.35 31.14
C ASN A 637 15.43 -5.86 31.21
#